data_e236ee3284a7313126283ba26704cec4
#
_entry.id   e236ee3284a7313126283ba26704cec4
#
_cell.length_a   1.000
_cell.length_b   1.000
_cell.length_c   1.000
_cell.angle_alpha   90.00
_cell.angle_beta   90.00
_cell.angle_gamma   90.00
#
_symmetry.space_group_name_H-M   'P 1'
#
loop_
_entity.id
_entity.type
_entity.pdbx_description
1 polymer ?
#
loop_
_entity_poly.entity_id
_entity_poly.type
_entity_poly.pdbx_seq_one_letter_code
_entity_poly.pdbx_strand_id
1 'polypeptide(L)'
;MTVTFVSALITLDESRPVDKSTQKYFDLFEMLNSIGIRVHLFLSPNYRGRITLSNGIIEYITLSDLDAYNNAPSGLPAYRNALHDTRNFLILMNAKTELVMRAINSKMHPSSHYSWIDFGICHMFKRAPSALTQIKQLSITSLPETCMFIPGCWPKTTPSFSEVSWRFCGSFFVGDVESIREFHRLHVQEYPKLPHLTWEVNVWAHLETVGWNPTWYKADHDDSIVWVPHTTGIVRVPSKVSLYWAGGYSSFHPASAMERYVFETVCRQEKPVSVIFSQSDGLIGSEDYAQLTDIHNANTPAEREFSNLEKSARIGTEPIVAMLCSRQFSRPNLLLLPLDDDIFNRGLTAVLQPIHQPHWEDRKPIAFWRGGSSGCERPTIRMRVVDSLQDVPYADVKFTPGGWPENDALIPKTQFVSERTDLAKHFEYKYIFILDGNCIASAHQWVFGSGSVPVMVTHPNNEYWFKKYLVPMVHYVPIQYDLSDLHEKIQWLVANDDQARKIAQNAMKFSRTIFSSEFQKAYVESEVNRILGGGNSLLDARFHTKCLIPSDINEHLPILYSYAKRCSSVVECGVLEVSSSYAFASGLIGTPNNSLTLIDPLLSEKIEPFLDICNRENINAAFLYARNLDCEPIETDLLFIDSWHVYAQLKRELAHWHSSVKKYILIHDTTVDEWYGESVRGNADAQQQSRETGFPVSEIQKGIWPAITEFLEQHPEWQLTERLTNNNGLTVLSRVG
;
A
#
# COMPACT_ATOMS: atom_id res chain seq x y z
N MET A 1 -0.29 13.74 -22.96
CA MET A 1 -0.62 12.35 -22.56
C MET A 1 0.48 11.46 -23.10
N THR A 2 0.98 10.60 -22.25
CA THR A 2 2.11 9.72 -22.57
C THR A 2 1.67 8.41 -23.21
N VAL A 3 0.43 7.96 -22.94
CA VAL A 3 -0.11 6.71 -23.48
C VAL A 3 -1.33 6.96 -24.37
N THR A 4 -1.35 6.33 -25.55
CA THR A 4 -2.54 6.21 -26.42
C THR A 4 -3.12 4.79 -26.28
N PHE A 5 -4.41 4.69 -25.93
CA PHE A 5 -5.12 3.42 -25.87
C PHE A 5 -5.65 3.04 -27.23
N VAL A 6 -5.54 1.78 -27.58
CA VAL A 6 -6.06 1.21 -28.82
C VAL A 6 -7.12 0.21 -28.51
N SER A 7 -8.27 0.29 -29.16
CA SER A 7 -9.40 -0.61 -28.95
C SER A 7 -10.11 -0.93 -30.26
N ALA A 8 -10.88 -2.01 -30.30
CA ALA A 8 -11.63 -2.35 -31.48
C ALA A 8 -12.97 -3.03 -31.18
N LEU A 9 -13.96 -2.75 -32.01
CA LEU A 9 -15.21 -3.52 -32.12
C LEU A 9 -15.47 -3.80 -33.61
N ILE A 10 -15.13 -5.02 -34.07
CA ILE A 10 -15.23 -5.42 -35.45
C ILE A 10 -16.31 -6.54 -35.55
N THR A 11 -17.21 -6.36 -36.48
CA THR A 11 -18.28 -7.35 -36.75
C THR A 11 -17.67 -8.66 -37.25
N LEU A 12 -18.00 -9.77 -36.61
CA LEU A 12 -17.52 -11.11 -36.96
C LEU A 12 -18.32 -11.76 -38.09
N ASP A 13 -19.58 -11.35 -38.24
CA ASP A 13 -20.50 -11.81 -39.26
C ASP A 13 -21.37 -10.66 -39.75
N GLU A 14 -21.06 -10.14 -40.94
CA GLU A 14 -21.75 -8.98 -41.53
C GLU A 14 -23.22 -9.23 -41.87
N SER A 15 -23.61 -10.50 -41.90
CA SER A 15 -25.01 -10.91 -42.17
C SER A 15 -25.92 -10.76 -40.92
N ARG A 16 -25.36 -10.60 -39.72
CA ARG A 16 -26.15 -10.48 -38.51
C ARG A 16 -26.47 -9.03 -38.20
N PRO A 17 -27.75 -8.70 -37.93
CA PRO A 17 -28.13 -7.36 -37.48
C PRO A 17 -27.52 -7.05 -36.09
N VAL A 18 -27.27 -5.76 -35.85
CA VAL A 18 -26.88 -5.27 -34.51
C VAL A 18 -28.00 -5.61 -33.53
N ASP A 19 -27.71 -6.45 -32.57
CA ASP A 19 -28.65 -6.91 -31.56
C ASP A 19 -28.51 -6.19 -30.21
N LYS A 20 -29.36 -6.51 -29.24
CA LYS A 20 -29.32 -5.94 -27.88
C LYS A 20 -28.01 -6.27 -27.14
N SER A 21 -27.34 -7.38 -27.50
CA SER A 21 -26.07 -7.76 -26.89
C SER A 21 -24.96 -6.80 -27.30
N THR A 22 -24.99 -6.31 -28.53
CA THR A 22 -24.06 -5.31 -29.06
C THR A 22 -24.21 -3.96 -28.34
N GLN A 23 -25.42 -3.56 -27.97
CA GLN A 23 -25.65 -2.32 -27.22
C GLN A 23 -24.93 -2.32 -25.86
N LYS A 24 -24.93 -3.44 -25.16
CA LYS A 24 -24.18 -3.59 -23.90
C LYS A 24 -22.70 -3.28 -24.06
N TYR A 25 -22.07 -3.67 -25.16
CA TYR A 25 -20.66 -3.34 -25.41
C TYR A 25 -20.44 -1.85 -25.62
N PHE A 26 -21.36 -1.15 -26.28
CA PHE A 26 -21.30 0.30 -26.41
C PHE A 26 -21.43 0.99 -25.05
N ASP A 27 -22.35 0.55 -24.21
CA ASP A 27 -22.55 1.09 -22.85
C ASP A 27 -21.29 0.92 -21.99
N LEU A 28 -20.63 -0.25 -22.08
CA LEU A 28 -19.37 -0.52 -21.37
C LEU A 28 -18.23 0.36 -21.89
N PHE A 29 -18.16 0.57 -23.20
CA PHE A 29 -17.13 1.43 -23.78
C PHE A 29 -17.35 2.90 -23.42
N GLU A 30 -18.61 3.35 -23.31
CA GLU A 30 -18.90 4.73 -22.90
C GLU A 30 -18.38 5.05 -21.49
N MET A 31 -18.38 4.05 -20.58
CA MET A 31 -17.73 4.20 -19.27
C MET A 31 -16.22 4.49 -19.43
N LEU A 32 -15.55 3.83 -20.36
CA LEU A 32 -14.13 4.06 -20.65
C LEU A 32 -13.91 5.40 -21.35
N ASN A 33 -14.76 5.77 -22.30
CA ASN A 33 -14.72 7.02 -23.05
C ASN A 33 -14.94 8.25 -22.15
N SER A 34 -15.81 8.12 -21.14
CA SER A 34 -16.18 9.19 -20.22
C SER A 34 -15.03 9.72 -19.38
N ILE A 35 -13.98 8.91 -19.13
CA ILE A 35 -12.81 9.34 -18.35
C ILE A 35 -11.81 10.20 -19.16
N GLY A 36 -12.07 10.44 -20.47
CA GLY A 36 -11.32 11.36 -21.32
C GLY A 36 -9.87 10.94 -21.60
N ILE A 37 -9.58 9.63 -21.64
CA ILE A 37 -8.31 9.08 -22.12
C ILE A 37 -8.23 9.22 -23.64
N ARG A 38 -7.00 9.22 -24.19
CA ARG A 38 -6.81 9.25 -25.64
C ARG A 38 -7.00 7.84 -26.22
N VAL A 39 -7.94 7.70 -27.16
CA VAL A 39 -8.27 6.40 -27.77
C VAL A 39 -8.11 6.45 -29.28
N HIS A 40 -7.42 5.47 -29.87
CA HIS A 40 -7.49 5.11 -31.26
C HIS A 40 -8.41 3.92 -31.40
N LEU A 41 -9.61 4.13 -31.95
CA LEU A 41 -10.69 3.15 -31.98
C LEU A 41 -10.90 2.61 -33.39
N PHE A 42 -10.82 1.29 -33.55
CA PHE A 42 -11.18 0.61 -34.79
C PHE A 42 -12.62 0.07 -34.72
N LEU A 43 -13.46 0.47 -35.64
CA LEU A 43 -14.85 0.05 -35.72
C LEU A 43 -15.20 -0.54 -37.06
N SER A 44 -16.12 -1.50 -37.11
CA SER A 44 -16.73 -1.89 -38.41
C SER A 44 -17.56 -0.73 -38.96
N PRO A 45 -17.63 -0.61 -40.33
CA PRO A 45 -18.39 0.48 -40.99
C PRO A 45 -19.87 0.54 -40.61
N ASN A 46 -20.51 -0.60 -40.27
CA ASN A 46 -21.90 -0.67 -39.82
C ASN A 46 -22.16 -0.04 -38.44
N TYR A 47 -21.12 0.29 -37.68
CA TYR A 47 -21.20 1.03 -36.41
C TYR A 47 -20.96 2.54 -36.56
N ARG A 48 -20.89 3.06 -37.79
CA ARG A 48 -20.66 4.49 -38.05
C ARG A 48 -21.73 5.35 -37.34
N GLY A 49 -21.24 6.36 -36.60
CA GLY A 49 -22.13 7.29 -35.87
C GLY A 49 -22.65 6.74 -34.52
N ARG A 50 -22.26 5.54 -34.11
CA ARG A 50 -22.68 4.96 -32.80
C ARG A 50 -21.89 5.49 -31.61
N ILE A 51 -20.68 5.99 -31.84
CA ILE A 51 -19.79 6.51 -30.80
C ILE A 51 -19.25 7.89 -31.24
N THR A 52 -19.16 8.78 -30.27
CA THR A 52 -18.37 10.00 -30.36
C THR A 52 -17.30 9.93 -29.28
N LEU A 53 -16.03 9.95 -29.66
CA LEU A 53 -14.93 9.93 -28.69
C LEU A 53 -14.77 11.27 -28.00
N SER A 54 -14.60 11.27 -26.68
CA SER A 54 -14.23 12.44 -25.90
C SER A 54 -12.82 12.93 -26.24
N ASN A 55 -11.91 11.99 -26.63
CA ASN A 55 -10.54 12.29 -27.01
C ASN A 55 -9.97 11.14 -27.86
N GLY A 56 -9.71 11.38 -29.13
CA GLY A 56 -9.13 10.35 -30.01
C GLY A 56 -9.68 10.35 -31.42
N ILE A 57 -9.47 9.27 -32.14
CA ILE A 57 -9.91 9.07 -33.52
C ILE A 57 -10.60 7.71 -33.69
N ILE A 58 -11.49 7.65 -34.67
CA ILE A 58 -12.16 6.41 -35.10
C ILE A 58 -11.70 6.08 -36.54
N GLU A 59 -11.21 4.87 -36.70
CA GLU A 59 -10.90 4.29 -38.02
C GLU A 59 -11.87 3.15 -38.32
N TYR A 60 -12.38 3.12 -39.53
CA TYR A 60 -13.37 2.11 -39.94
C TYR A 60 -12.70 1.04 -40.79
N ILE A 61 -12.75 -0.20 -40.29
CA ILE A 61 -12.17 -1.38 -40.95
C ILE A 61 -13.08 -2.59 -40.82
N THR A 62 -12.87 -3.56 -41.71
CA THR A 62 -13.52 -4.88 -41.65
C THR A 62 -12.54 -5.95 -41.19
N LEU A 63 -13.03 -7.12 -40.85
CA LEU A 63 -12.18 -8.23 -40.43
C LEU A 63 -11.21 -8.67 -41.57
N SER A 64 -11.65 -8.61 -42.83
CA SER A 64 -10.83 -8.97 -44.00
C SER A 64 -9.70 -7.98 -44.32
N ASP A 65 -9.72 -6.78 -43.74
CA ASP A 65 -8.65 -5.80 -43.87
C ASP A 65 -7.44 -6.13 -43.01
N LEU A 66 -7.55 -7.11 -42.11
CA LEU A 66 -6.51 -7.49 -41.16
C LEU A 66 -5.56 -8.55 -41.75
N ASP A 67 -4.26 -8.34 -41.56
CA ASP A 67 -3.24 -9.33 -41.94
C ASP A 67 -3.40 -10.65 -41.17
N ALA A 68 -3.87 -10.57 -39.91
CA ALA A 68 -4.22 -11.73 -39.10
C ALA A 68 -5.32 -12.60 -39.74
N TYR A 69 -6.25 -12.03 -40.53
CA TYR A 69 -7.25 -12.74 -41.27
C TYR A 69 -6.63 -13.51 -42.46
N ASN A 70 -5.76 -12.85 -43.20
CA ASN A 70 -5.15 -13.36 -44.41
C ASN A 70 -4.11 -14.47 -44.14
N ASN A 71 -3.46 -14.40 -42.93
CA ASN A 71 -2.40 -15.33 -42.52
C ASN A 71 -2.85 -16.33 -41.44
N ALA A 72 -4.16 -16.45 -41.21
CA ALA A 72 -4.69 -17.34 -40.16
C ALA A 72 -4.44 -18.81 -40.46
N PRO A 73 -3.90 -19.57 -39.48
CA PRO A 73 -3.75 -21.01 -39.58
C PRO A 73 -5.07 -21.71 -39.94
N SER A 74 -4.98 -22.86 -40.61
CA SER A 74 -6.14 -23.71 -40.89
C SER A 74 -6.52 -24.51 -39.63
N GLY A 75 -7.81 -24.86 -39.52
CA GLY A 75 -8.30 -25.62 -38.36
C GLY A 75 -8.65 -24.77 -37.15
N LEU A 76 -9.21 -25.41 -36.13
CA LEU A 76 -9.68 -24.80 -34.87
C LEU A 76 -9.28 -25.69 -33.69
N PRO A 77 -9.15 -25.13 -32.46
CA PRO A 77 -8.80 -25.90 -31.27
C PRO A 77 -9.82 -26.99 -30.96
N ALA A 78 -9.33 -28.15 -30.50
CA ALA A 78 -10.18 -29.28 -30.19
C ALA A 78 -11.14 -29.03 -29.03
N TYR A 79 -10.63 -28.32 -27.98
CA TYR A 79 -11.40 -28.02 -26.77
C TYR A 79 -11.73 -26.53 -26.72
N ARG A 80 -12.80 -26.13 -27.41
CA ARG A 80 -13.29 -24.76 -27.47
C ARG A 80 -14.80 -24.68 -27.23
N ASN A 81 -15.28 -23.51 -26.84
CA ASN A 81 -16.71 -23.22 -26.89
C ASN A 81 -17.11 -22.89 -28.35
N ALA A 82 -17.71 -23.88 -29.05
CA ALA A 82 -18.00 -23.76 -30.47
C ALA A 82 -18.96 -22.61 -30.82
N LEU A 83 -19.79 -22.15 -29.90
CA LEU A 83 -20.71 -21.03 -30.12
C LEU A 83 -20.01 -19.67 -30.02
N HIS A 84 -18.98 -19.58 -29.21
CA HIS A 84 -18.24 -18.34 -28.92
C HIS A 84 -16.91 -18.28 -29.70
N ASP A 85 -16.10 -19.35 -29.62
CA ASP A 85 -14.75 -19.40 -30.18
C ASP A 85 -14.80 -19.79 -31.66
N THR A 86 -15.45 -18.94 -32.44
CA THR A 86 -15.53 -19.11 -33.90
C THR A 86 -14.20 -18.75 -34.55
N ARG A 87 -14.01 -19.15 -35.82
CA ARG A 87 -12.81 -18.78 -36.59
C ARG A 87 -12.59 -17.27 -36.61
N ASN A 88 -13.60 -16.49 -36.91
CA ASN A 88 -13.52 -15.04 -37.00
C ASN A 88 -13.22 -14.39 -35.65
N PHE A 89 -13.78 -14.91 -34.55
CA PHE A 89 -13.47 -14.47 -33.21
C PHE A 89 -11.98 -14.67 -32.86
N LEU A 90 -11.46 -15.89 -33.10
CA LEU A 90 -10.05 -16.19 -32.81
C LEU A 90 -9.10 -15.37 -33.69
N ILE A 91 -9.45 -15.08 -34.94
CA ILE A 91 -8.69 -14.20 -35.83
C ILE A 91 -8.65 -12.76 -35.22
N LEU A 92 -9.82 -12.22 -34.86
CA LEU A 92 -9.88 -10.88 -34.26
C LEU A 92 -9.04 -10.79 -32.99
N MET A 93 -9.09 -11.79 -32.12
CA MET A 93 -8.26 -11.83 -30.91
C MET A 93 -6.76 -11.77 -31.25
N ASN A 94 -6.33 -12.49 -32.28
CA ASN A 94 -4.93 -12.48 -32.74
C ASN A 94 -4.53 -11.20 -33.50
N ALA A 95 -5.46 -10.33 -33.88
CA ALA A 95 -5.16 -9.07 -34.56
C ALA A 95 -4.78 -7.93 -33.58
N LYS A 96 -4.83 -8.11 -32.29
CA LYS A 96 -4.61 -7.06 -31.28
C LYS A 96 -3.27 -6.34 -31.46
N THR A 97 -2.20 -7.07 -31.69
CA THR A 97 -0.87 -6.47 -31.92
C THR A 97 -0.81 -5.70 -33.24
N GLU A 98 -1.47 -6.19 -34.29
CA GLU A 98 -1.59 -5.53 -35.58
C GLU A 98 -2.34 -4.20 -35.45
N LEU A 99 -3.46 -4.19 -34.73
CA LEU A 99 -4.26 -2.97 -34.52
C LEU A 99 -3.47 -1.90 -33.78
N VAL A 100 -2.68 -2.29 -32.78
CA VAL A 100 -1.79 -1.33 -32.08
C VAL A 100 -0.71 -0.81 -33.02
N MET A 101 -0.13 -1.66 -33.87
CA MET A 101 0.84 -1.22 -34.87
C MET A 101 0.25 -0.29 -35.93
N ARG A 102 -1.01 -0.53 -36.35
CA ARG A 102 -1.72 0.40 -37.27
C ARG A 102 -1.91 1.76 -36.61
N ALA A 103 -2.29 1.81 -35.33
CA ALA A 103 -2.39 3.06 -34.58
C ALA A 103 -1.05 3.80 -34.46
N ILE A 104 0.06 3.09 -34.20
CA ILE A 104 1.41 3.66 -34.17
C ILE A 104 1.79 4.23 -35.54
N ASN A 105 1.58 3.49 -36.61
CA ASN A 105 1.97 3.84 -37.97
C ASN A 105 1.13 4.98 -38.57
N SER A 106 -0.09 5.16 -38.11
CA SER A 106 -0.99 6.23 -38.57
C SER A 106 -0.43 7.64 -38.25
N LYS A 107 0.42 7.75 -37.22
CA LYS A 107 0.99 9.02 -36.71
C LYS A 107 -0.04 10.11 -36.37
N MET A 108 -1.31 9.76 -36.31
CA MET A 108 -2.40 10.70 -36.02
C MET A 108 -2.34 11.22 -34.59
N HIS A 109 -1.90 10.37 -33.65
CA HIS A 109 -1.69 10.69 -32.26
C HIS A 109 -0.37 10.12 -31.76
N PRO A 110 0.77 10.74 -32.10
CA PRO A 110 2.06 10.23 -31.67
C PRO A 110 2.14 10.25 -30.13
N SER A 111 2.49 9.09 -29.57
CA SER A 111 2.69 8.88 -28.14
C SER A 111 3.95 8.07 -27.93
N SER A 112 4.59 8.22 -26.79
CA SER A 112 5.76 7.40 -26.43
C SER A 112 5.37 5.95 -26.16
N HIS A 113 4.16 5.75 -25.67
CA HIS A 113 3.62 4.43 -25.31
C HIS A 113 2.22 4.21 -25.88
N TYR A 114 1.91 2.96 -26.17
CA TYR A 114 0.59 2.52 -26.62
C TYR A 114 0.12 1.35 -25.77
N SER A 115 -1.19 1.27 -25.58
CA SER A 115 -1.84 0.21 -24.83
C SER A 115 -2.97 -0.41 -25.63
N TRP A 116 -3.04 -1.74 -25.68
CA TRP A 116 -4.26 -2.41 -26.05
C TRP A 116 -5.22 -2.42 -24.88
N ILE A 117 -6.49 -2.16 -25.14
CA ILE A 117 -7.58 -2.30 -24.17
C ILE A 117 -8.83 -2.83 -24.87
N ASP A 118 -9.38 -3.94 -24.39
CA ASP A 118 -10.58 -4.52 -24.99
C ASP A 118 -11.77 -3.55 -24.89
N PHE A 119 -12.55 -3.47 -25.97
CA PHE A 119 -13.69 -2.55 -26.09
C PHE A 119 -14.72 -2.70 -24.96
N GLY A 120 -14.94 -3.90 -24.50
CA GLY A 120 -15.87 -4.21 -23.41
C GLY A 120 -15.20 -4.43 -22.04
N ILE A 121 -13.94 -4.04 -21.81
CA ILE A 121 -13.15 -4.40 -20.62
C ILE A 121 -13.87 -4.11 -19.30
N CYS A 122 -14.71 -3.07 -19.27
CA CYS A 122 -15.43 -2.67 -18.06
C CYS A 122 -16.38 -3.75 -17.50
N HIS A 123 -16.74 -4.76 -18.31
CA HIS A 123 -17.55 -5.88 -17.81
C HIS A 123 -16.81 -6.77 -16.79
N MET A 124 -15.48 -6.72 -16.79
CA MET A 124 -14.63 -7.53 -15.90
C MET A 124 -14.38 -6.82 -14.55
N PHE A 125 -14.62 -5.53 -14.47
CA PHE A 125 -14.30 -4.75 -13.28
C PHE A 125 -15.32 -4.99 -12.16
N LYS A 126 -14.81 -5.49 -11.03
CA LYS A 126 -15.57 -5.62 -9.78
C LYS A 126 -15.76 -4.24 -9.11
N ARG A 127 -14.77 -3.34 -9.29
CA ARG A 127 -14.74 -1.97 -8.75
C ARG A 127 -14.47 -0.97 -9.89
N ALA A 128 -15.42 -0.87 -10.80
CA ALA A 128 -15.26 -0.05 -12.01
C ALA A 128 -14.75 1.38 -11.77
N PRO A 129 -15.21 2.16 -10.77
CA PRO A 129 -14.67 3.50 -10.52
C PRO A 129 -13.16 3.50 -10.21
N SER A 130 -12.68 2.53 -9.43
CA SER A 130 -11.27 2.40 -9.08
C SER A 130 -10.43 2.01 -10.31
N ALA A 131 -10.88 1.03 -11.08
CA ALA A 131 -10.20 0.60 -12.30
C ALA A 131 -10.13 1.72 -13.35
N LEU A 132 -11.21 2.48 -13.54
CA LEU A 132 -11.24 3.64 -14.44
C LEU A 132 -10.30 4.75 -13.98
N THR A 133 -10.19 4.98 -12.68
CA THR A 133 -9.21 5.92 -12.11
C THR A 133 -7.77 5.48 -12.44
N GLN A 134 -7.46 4.19 -12.32
CA GLN A 134 -6.14 3.65 -12.68
C GLN A 134 -5.83 3.81 -14.16
N ILE A 135 -6.78 3.51 -15.04
CA ILE A 135 -6.61 3.72 -16.49
C ILE A 135 -6.37 5.21 -16.79
N LYS A 136 -7.11 6.10 -16.14
CA LYS A 136 -6.91 7.55 -16.27
C LYS A 136 -5.51 7.97 -15.81
N GLN A 137 -5.06 7.46 -14.69
CA GLN A 137 -3.74 7.74 -14.14
C GLN A 137 -2.64 7.20 -15.06
N LEU A 138 -2.79 5.98 -15.59
CA LEU A 138 -1.87 5.41 -16.58
C LEU A 138 -1.73 6.31 -17.82
N SER A 139 -2.81 6.95 -18.27
CA SER A 139 -2.80 7.80 -19.46
C SER A 139 -1.89 9.02 -19.38
N ILE A 140 -1.55 9.46 -18.16
CA ILE A 140 -0.74 10.64 -17.85
C ILE A 140 0.58 10.31 -17.17
N THR A 141 0.77 9.08 -16.70
CA THR A 141 1.98 8.63 -16.01
C THR A 141 3.14 8.48 -17.01
N SER A 142 4.33 8.86 -16.60
CA SER A 142 5.55 8.57 -17.36
C SER A 142 5.92 7.11 -17.16
N LEU A 143 5.89 6.33 -18.24
CA LEU A 143 6.34 4.94 -18.26
C LEU A 143 7.83 4.86 -18.60
N PRO A 144 8.53 3.75 -18.28
CA PRO A 144 9.91 3.52 -18.69
C PRO A 144 10.07 3.64 -20.20
N GLU A 145 11.20 4.23 -20.66
CA GLU A 145 11.50 4.41 -22.10
C GLU A 145 11.45 3.09 -22.89
N THR A 146 11.78 1.98 -22.23
CA THR A 146 11.68 0.63 -22.79
C THR A 146 10.86 -0.22 -21.83
N CYS A 147 9.67 -0.63 -22.24
CA CYS A 147 8.81 -1.48 -21.44
C CYS A 147 7.78 -2.23 -22.29
N MET A 148 7.45 -3.44 -21.86
CA MET A 148 6.31 -4.21 -22.37
C MET A 148 5.64 -4.90 -21.20
N PHE A 149 4.60 -4.27 -20.62
CA PHE A 149 3.85 -4.81 -19.51
C PHE A 149 2.64 -5.60 -20.01
N ILE A 150 2.49 -6.82 -19.51
CA ILE A 150 1.38 -7.69 -19.87
C ILE A 150 0.87 -8.47 -18.65
N PRO A 151 -0.45 -8.40 -18.36
CA PRO A 151 -1.06 -9.16 -17.26
C PRO A 151 -1.21 -10.63 -17.59
N GLY A 152 -1.26 -11.49 -16.59
CA GLY A 152 -1.57 -12.89 -16.76
C GLY A 152 -1.87 -13.64 -15.48
N CYS A 153 -2.66 -14.72 -15.58
CA CYS A 153 -3.12 -15.49 -14.42
C CYS A 153 -2.11 -16.55 -13.99
N TRP A 154 -1.38 -17.14 -14.92
CA TRP A 154 -0.51 -18.28 -14.65
C TRP A 154 0.96 -17.94 -14.80
N PRO A 155 1.83 -18.59 -14.02
CA PRO A 155 3.27 -18.52 -14.23
C PRO A 155 3.64 -19.10 -15.61
N LYS A 156 4.89 -18.87 -16.03
CA LYS A 156 5.39 -19.37 -17.32
C LYS A 156 5.28 -20.89 -17.38
N THR A 157 4.57 -21.39 -18.38
CA THR A 157 4.33 -22.82 -18.63
C THR A 157 4.52 -23.10 -20.09
N THR A 158 4.66 -24.39 -20.46
CA THR A 158 4.64 -24.80 -21.86
C THR A 158 3.23 -24.52 -22.44
N PRO A 159 3.11 -23.75 -23.52
CA PRO A 159 1.80 -23.40 -24.07
C PRO A 159 1.07 -24.63 -24.65
N SER A 160 -0.24 -24.70 -24.36
CA SER A 160 -1.15 -25.59 -25.08
C SER A 160 -1.78 -24.82 -26.25
N PHE A 161 -1.97 -25.49 -27.39
CA PHE A 161 -2.72 -24.91 -28.52
C PHE A 161 -4.16 -25.44 -28.60
N SER A 162 -4.47 -26.52 -27.90
CA SER A 162 -5.75 -27.21 -27.95
C SER A 162 -6.79 -26.68 -26.97
N GLU A 163 -6.34 -25.99 -25.91
CA GLU A 163 -7.17 -25.36 -24.89
C GLU A 163 -6.56 -24.01 -24.50
N VAL A 164 -7.36 -23.14 -23.90
CA VAL A 164 -6.88 -21.80 -23.52
C VAL A 164 -5.93 -21.88 -22.32
N SER A 165 -4.78 -21.23 -22.46
CA SER A 165 -3.78 -21.09 -21.40
C SER A 165 -3.75 -19.64 -20.90
N TRP A 166 -4.12 -19.44 -19.67
CA TRP A 166 -4.18 -18.09 -19.06
C TRP A 166 -2.82 -17.62 -18.53
N ARG A 167 -1.72 -17.96 -19.26
CA ARG A 167 -0.41 -17.36 -19.01
C ARG A 167 -0.50 -15.83 -19.10
N PHE A 168 -1.26 -15.33 -20.07
CA PHE A 168 -1.54 -13.91 -20.25
C PHE A 168 -3.05 -13.65 -20.21
N CYS A 169 -3.43 -12.39 -19.88
CA CYS A 169 -4.79 -11.89 -20.04
C CYS A 169 -4.85 -11.07 -21.33
N GLY A 170 -5.64 -11.53 -22.30
CA GLY A 170 -5.70 -10.90 -23.63
C GLY A 170 -6.30 -9.49 -23.66
N SER A 171 -7.00 -9.08 -22.61
CA SER A 171 -7.80 -7.84 -22.58
C SER A 171 -7.00 -6.56 -22.48
N PHE A 172 -5.71 -6.65 -22.12
CA PHE A 172 -4.87 -5.47 -21.86
C PHE A 172 -3.37 -5.77 -22.03
N PHE A 173 -2.64 -4.80 -22.56
CA PHE A 173 -1.18 -4.67 -22.44
C PHE A 173 -0.76 -3.22 -22.70
N VAL A 174 0.43 -2.83 -22.27
CA VAL A 174 1.02 -1.52 -22.55
C VAL A 174 2.52 -1.65 -22.77
N GLY A 175 3.05 -0.87 -23.74
CA GLY A 175 4.47 -0.86 -24.02
C GLY A 175 4.92 0.39 -24.77
N ASP A 176 6.22 0.59 -24.82
CA ASP A 176 6.82 1.56 -25.75
C ASP A 176 6.74 1.09 -27.20
N VAL A 177 6.96 2.01 -28.13
CA VAL A 177 6.80 1.76 -29.58
C VAL A 177 7.70 0.60 -30.07
N GLU A 178 8.94 0.54 -29.62
CA GLU A 178 9.90 -0.49 -30.10
C GLU A 178 9.59 -1.87 -29.50
N SER A 179 9.23 -1.91 -28.23
CA SER A 179 8.81 -3.17 -27.56
C SER A 179 7.53 -3.74 -28.20
N ILE A 180 6.57 -2.89 -28.55
CA ILE A 180 5.35 -3.32 -29.26
C ILE A 180 5.67 -3.78 -30.69
N ARG A 181 6.58 -3.09 -31.37
CA ARG A 181 7.04 -3.47 -32.73
C ARG A 181 7.68 -4.86 -32.72
N GLU A 182 8.52 -5.14 -31.74
CA GLU A 182 9.13 -6.46 -31.59
C GLU A 182 8.10 -7.53 -31.22
N PHE A 183 7.16 -7.23 -30.35
CA PHE A 183 6.05 -8.14 -30.01
C PHE A 183 5.22 -8.49 -31.25
N HIS A 184 4.84 -7.49 -32.03
CA HIS A 184 4.11 -7.70 -33.29
C HIS A 184 4.93 -8.47 -34.33
N ARG A 185 6.22 -8.13 -34.49
CA ARG A 185 7.11 -8.81 -35.43
C ARG A 185 7.18 -10.32 -35.13
N LEU A 186 7.38 -10.68 -33.86
CA LEU A 186 7.40 -12.09 -33.45
C LEU A 186 6.04 -12.76 -33.63
N HIS A 187 4.96 -12.05 -33.33
CA HIS A 187 3.60 -12.56 -33.56
C HIS A 187 3.35 -12.89 -35.03
N VAL A 188 3.65 -11.96 -35.93
CA VAL A 188 3.49 -12.17 -37.40
C VAL A 188 4.37 -13.30 -37.90
N GLN A 189 5.58 -13.46 -37.31
CA GLN A 189 6.49 -14.53 -37.69
C GLN A 189 6.00 -15.93 -37.26
N GLU A 190 5.42 -16.06 -36.07
CA GLU A 190 5.07 -17.35 -35.46
C GLU A 190 3.61 -17.76 -35.70
N TYR A 191 2.69 -16.80 -35.76
CA TYR A 191 1.25 -17.07 -35.91
C TYR A 191 0.90 -17.96 -37.09
N PRO A 192 1.41 -17.78 -38.35
CA PRO A 192 1.09 -18.64 -39.48
C PRO A 192 1.66 -20.06 -39.36
N LYS A 193 2.65 -20.28 -38.52
CA LYS A 193 3.32 -21.58 -38.34
C LYS A 193 2.64 -22.48 -37.33
N LEU A 194 1.63 -21.95 -36.61
CA LEU A 194 0.93 -22.74 -35.61
C LEU A 194 0.18 -23.92 -36.22
N PRO A 195 0.01 -25.03 -35.51
CA PRO A 195 -0.63 -26.25 -36.06
C PRO A 195 -2.11 -26.02 -36.38
N HIS A 196 -2.75 -25.09 -35.73
CA HIS A 196 -4.12 -24.62 -35.96
C HIS A 196 -4.33 -23.27 -35.34
N LEU A 197 -5.39 -22.57 -35.68
CA LEU A 197 -5.82 -21.32 -35.08
C LEU A 197 -6.11 -21.55 -33.58
N THR A 198 -5.68 -20.63 -32.72
CA THR A 198 -5.87 -20.69 -31.25
C THR A 198 -6.08 -19.29 -30.67
N TRP A 199 -6.33 -19.19 -29.35
CA TRP A 199 -6.47 -17.90 -28.67
C TRP A 199 -5.15 -17.13 -28.69
N GLU A 200 -5.21 -15.81 -28.76
CA GLU A 200 -4.05 -14.92 -28.76
C GLU A 200 -3.12 -15.16 -27.56
N VAL A 201 -3.68 -15.44 -26.40
CA VAL A 201 -2.91 -15.68 -25.16
C VAL A 201 -2.03 -16.94 -25.27
N ASN A 202 -2.44 -17.94 -26.03
CA ASN A 202 -1.64 -19.13 -26.32
C ASN A 202 -0.49 -18.79 -27.30
N VAL A 203 -0.78 -17.97 -28.30
CA VAL A 203 0.26 -17.48 -29.21
C VAL A 203 1.29 -16.67 -28.45
N TRP A 204 0.87 -15.77 -27.59
CA TRP A 204 1.78 -14.95 -26.79
C TRP A 204 2.62 -15.79 -25.82
N ALA A 205 2.04 -16.83 -25.20
CA ALA A 205 2.79 -17.78 -24.39
C ALA A 205 3.83 -18.57 -25.22
N HIS A 206 3.50 -18.89 -26.49
CA HIS A 206 4.45 -19.49 -27.41
C HIS A 206 5.62 -18.53 -27.73
N LEU A 207 5.38 -17.25 -27.89
CA LEU A 207 6.44 -16.27 -28.16
C LEU A 207 7.51 -16.24 -27.05
N GLU A 208 7.16 -16.54 -25.79
CA GLU A 208 8.15 -16.70 -24.73
C GLU A 208 9.11 -17.88 -24.97
N THR A 209 8.70 -18.89 -25.72
CA THR A 209 9.57 -20.04 -26.06
C THR A 209 10.55 -19.73 -27.18
N VAL A 210 10.27 -18.71 -27.99
CA VAL A 210 11.13 -18.24 -29.08
C VAL A 210 11.90 -16.96 -28.75
N GLY A 211 11.95 -16.60 -27.46
CA GLY A 211 12.83 -15.55 -26.97
C GLY A 211 12.15 -14.22 -26.62
N TRP A 212 10.83 -14.10 -26.77
CA TRP A 212 10.11 -12.92 -26.28
C TRP A 212 10.12 -12.88 -24.75
N ASN A 213 10.43 -11.75 -24.15
CA ASN A 213 10.56 -11.61 -22.71
C ASN A 213 9.87 -10.32 -22.21
N PRO A 214 8.52 -10.32 -22.11
CA PRO A 214 7.79 -9.19 -21.60
C PRO A 214 7.91 -9.07 -20.09
N THR A 215 7.64 -7.87 -19.56
CA THR A 215 7.43 -7.69 -18.13
C THR A 215 6.04 -8.18 -17.76
N TRP A 216 5.96 -9.46 -17.40
CA TRP A 216 4.73 -10.07 -16.94
C TRP A 216 4.41 -9.63 -15.51
N TYR A 217 3.13 -9.34 -15.25
CA TYR A 217 2.61 -9.19 -13.90
C TYR A 217 1.37 -10.05 -13.70
N LYS A 218 1.22 -10.60 -12.50
CA LYS A 218 0.05 -11.43 -12.21
C LYS A 218 -1.20 -10.57 -12.16
N ALA A 219 -2.25 -11.05 -12.80
CA ALA A 219 -3.60 -10.50 -12.75
C ALA A 219 -4.61 -11.62 -12.94
N ASP A 220 -5.82 -11.42 -12.44
CA ASP A 220 -6.97 -12.26 -12.74
C ASP A 220 -7.88 -11.57 -13.77
N HIS A 221 -9.00 -12.20 -14.14
CA HIS A 221 -9.98 -11.58 -15.04
C HIS A 221 -10.87 -10.60 -14.24
N ASP A 222 -10.25 -9.56 -13.66
CA ASP A 222 -10.91 -8.52 -12.88
C ASP A 222 -10.13 -7.18 -12.95
N ASP A 223 -10.35 -6.29 -11.99
CA ASP A 223 -9.70 -4.97 -11.93
C ASP A 223 -8.18 -5.03 -11.98
N SER A 224 -7.55 -6.14 -11.53
CA SER A 224 -6.10 -6.29 -11.45
C SER A 224 -5.39 -6.19 -12.81
N ILE A 225 -6.11 -6.44 -13.91
CA ILE A 225 -5.56 -6.35 -15.29
C ILE A 225 -5.00 -4.96 -15.59
N VAL A 226 -5.62 -3.89 -15.09
CA VAL A 226 -5.21 -2.51 -15.37
C VAL A 226 -4.26 -1.92 -14.32
N TRP A 227 -3.87 -2.71 -13.34
CA TRP A 227 -2.92 -2.31 -12.30
C TRP A 227 -1.48 -2.59 -12.73
N VAL A 228 -1.04 -1.83 -13.73
CA VAL A 228 0.32 -1.96 -14.28
C VAL A 228 1.36 -1.57 -13.21
N PRO A 229 2.37 -2.41 -12.94
CA PRO A 229 3.40 -2.13 -11.93
C PRO A 229 4.43 -1.12 -12.44
N HIS A 230 4.06 0.17 -12.50
CA HIS A 230 4.92 1.21 -13.10
C HIS A 230 4.91 2.54 -12.35
N THR A 231 4.18 2.69 -11.26
CA THR A 231 4.01 3.97 -10.61
C THR A 231 5.23 4.37 -9.79
N THR A 232 5.83 5.47 -10.20
CA THR A 232 6.88 6.25 -9.53
C THR A 232 8.26 5.58 -9.40
N GLY A 233 9.07 5.83 -10.41
CA GLY A 233 10.50 5.48 -10.44
C GLY A 233 10.75 4.14 -11.12
N ILE A 234 11.64 4.19 -12.11
CA ILE A 234 12.13 3.02 -12.83
C ILE A 234 12.85 2.12 -11.82
N VAL A 235 12.14 1.16 -11.25
CA VAL A 235 12.83 0.01 -10.67
C VAL A 235 13.20 -0.88 -11.86
N ARG A 236 14.41 -0.65 -12.42
CA ARG A 236 15.05 -1.71 -13.19
C ARG A 236 15.12 -2.89 -12.25
N VAL A 237 14.37 -3.96 -12.55
CA VAL A 237 14.55 -5.23 -11.85
C VAL A 237 16.00 -5.60 -12.12
N PRO A 238 16.89 -5.55 -11.12
CA PRO A 238 18.23 -6.08 -11.34
C PRO A 238 18.02 -7.53 -11.76
N SER A 239 18.76 -8.01 -12.73
CA SER A 239 18.74 -9.41 -13.19
C SER A 239 18.98 -10.44 -12.06
N LYS A 240 19.04 -9.99 -10.83
CA LYS A 240 19.39 -10.70 -9.61
C LYS A 240 18.23 -10.88 -8.61
N VAL A 241 17.06 -10.26 -8.83
CA VAL A 241 15.92 -10.43 -7.91
C VAL A 241 14.89 -11.38 -8.50
N SER A 242 14.62 -12.47 -7.78
CA SER A 242 13.61 -13.47 -8.15
C SER A 242 12.42 -13.38 -7.20
N LEU A 243 11.21 -13.40 -7.76
CA LEU A 243 9.96 -13.37 -7.00
C LEU A 243 9.26 -14.72 -7.10
N TYR A 244 8.77 -15.19 -5.97
CA TYR A 244 7.99 -16.42 -5.88
C TYR A 244 6.74 -16.17 -5.03
N TRP A 245 5.62 -16.76 -5.42
CA TRP A 245 4.40 -16.76 -4.62
C TRP A 245 4.05 -18.19 -4.22
N ALA A 246 3.91 -18.43 -2.94
CA ALA A 246 3.45 -19.70 -2.39
C ALA A 246 1.95 -19.61 -2.17
N GLY A 247 1.20 -20.46 -2.86
CA GLY A 247 -0.21 -20.37 -3.10
C GLY A 247 -1.15 -20.65 -1.95
N GLY A 248 -2.43 -20.44 -2.17
CA GLY A 248 -3.57 -21.07 -1.56
C GLY A 248 -4.77 -20.20 -1.22
N TYR A 249 -4.70 -18.90 -0.92
CA TYR A 249 -5.88 -18.05 -0.78
C TYR A 249 -5.68 -16.68 -1.44
N SER A 250 -6.62 -16.35 -2.30
CA SER A 250 -6.64 -15.21 -3.22
C SER A 250 -6.88 -13.83 -2.58
N SER A 251 -6.56 -13.62 -1.32
CA SER A 251 -6.72 -12.30 -0.69
C SER A 251 -5.50 -11.38 -0.86
N PHE A 252 -4.34 -11.93 -1.19
CA PHE A 252 -3.15 -11.18 -1.57
C PHE A 252 -3.00 -11.18 -3.08
N HIS A 253 -3.37 -10.07 -3.69
CA HIS A 253 -2.99 -9.82 -5.05
C HIS A 253 -1.54 -9.34 -5.11
N PRO A 254 -0.70 -9.89 -6.02
CA PRO A 254 0.65 -9.37 -6.26
C PRO A 254 0.67 -7.92 -6.78
N ALA A 255 -0.48 -7.34 -6.97
CA ALA A 255 -0.71 -5.93 -7.20
C ALA A 255 -0.88 -5.12 -5.91
N SER A 256 -0.77 -5.73 -4.73
CA SER A 256 -0.90 -4.98 -3.48
C SER A 256 0.20 -3.92 -3.36
N ALA A 257 -0.16 -2.78 -2.80
CA ALA A 257 0.79 -1.68 -2.60
C ALA A 257 1.94 -2.11 -1.69
N MET A 258 1.64 -2.96 -0.72
CA MET A 258 2.60 -3.51 0.23
C MET A 258 3.60 -4.45 -0.43
N GLU A 259 3.16 -5.44 -1.21
CA GLU A 259 4.05 -6.37 -1.91
C GLU A 259 4.97 -5.64 -2.88
N ARG A 260 4.43 -4.66 -3.62
CA ARG A 260 5.24 -3.78 -4.48
C ARG A 260 6.29 -3.03 -3.69
N TYR A 261 5.93 -2.48 -2.54
CA TYR A 261 6.87 -1.74 -1.71
C TYR A 261 8.02 -2.60 -1.17
N VAL A 262 7.71 -3.83 -0.73
CA VAL A 262 8.73 -4.83 -0.33
C VAL A 262 9.66 -5.11 -1.51
N PHE A 263 9.10 -5.37 -2.68
CA PHE A 263 9.86 -5.64 -3.90
C PHE A 263 10.77 -4.46 -4.29
N GLU A 264 10.23 -3.26 -4.35
CA GLU A 264 11.01 -2.05 -4.66
C GLU A 264 12.14 -1.82 -3.65
N THR A 265 11.85 -2.07 -2.38
CA THR A 265 12.84 -1.95 -1.29
C THR A 265 13.99 -2.96 -1.46
N VAL A 266 13.66 -4.21 -1.81
CA VAL A 266 14.66 -5.25 -2.08
C VAL A 266 15.50 -4.91 -3.34
N CYS A 267 14.85 -4.43 -4.40
CA CYS A 267 15.53 -4.06 -5.64
C CYS A 267 16.56 -2.93 -5.46
N ARG A 268 16.30 -1.99 -4.55
CA ARG A 268 17.24 -0.91 -4.23
C ARG A 268 18.56 -1.40 -3.62
N GLN A 269 18.61 -2.62 -3.05
CA GLN A 269 19.80 -3.15 -2.41
C GLN A 269 20.86 -3.67 -3.37
N GLU A 270 20.58 -3.76 -4.68
CA GLU A 270 21.48 -4.24 -5.75
C GLU A 270 22.12 -5.62 -5.50
N LYS A 271 21.61 -6.39 -4.55
CA LYS A 271 22.06 -7.73 -4.19
C LYS A 271 21.21 -8.81 -4.86
N PRO A 272 21.78 -9.98 -5.20
CA PRO A 272 20.96 -11.12 -5.62
C PRO A 272 20.09 -11.57 -4.46
N VAL A 273 18.78 -11.49 -4.60
CA VAL A 273 17.81 -11.86 -3.57
C VAL A 273 16.61 -12.54 -4.18
N SER A 274 16.10 -13.56 -3.50
CA SER A 274 14.81 -14.15 -3.77
C SER A 274 13.81 -13.70 -2.71
N VAL A 275 12.61 -13.33 -3.10
CA VAL A 275 11.51 -13.01 -2.17
C VAL A 275 10.38 -13.99 -2.39
N ILE A 276 9.97 -14.67 -1.34
CA ILE A 276 8.83 -15.59 -1.33
C ILE A 276 7.70 -14.94 -0.57
N PHE A 277 6.62 -14.57 -1.27
CA PHE A 277 5.39 -14.12 -0.64
C PHE A 277 4.51 -15.31 -0.31
N SER A 278 4.18 -15.48 0.97
CA SER A 278 3.17 -16.46 1.37
C SER A 278 1.78 -15.85 1.20
N GLN A 279 0.93 -16.53 0.41
CA GLN A 279 -0.48 -16.19 0.28
C GLN A 279 -1.35 -16.84 1.36
N SER A 280 -0.77 -17.60 2.27
CA SER A 280 -1.46 -18.12 3.45
C SER A 280 -1.47 -17.08 4.58
N ASP A 281 -2.44 -17.22 5.49
CA ASP A 281 -2.56 -16.35 6.66
C ASP A 281 -1.32 -16.36 7.56
N GLY A 282 -0.49 -17.40 7.49
CA GLY A 282 0.75 -17.50 8.24
C GLY A 282 1.42 -18.86 8.14
N LEU A 283 2.69 -18.92 8.56
CA LEU A 283 3.41 -20.17 8.83
C LEU A 283 3.27 -20.54 10.30
N ILE A 284 2.92 -21.80 10.54
CA ILE A 284 2.84 -22.38 11.86
C ILE A 284 4.01 -23.35 12.01
N GLY A 285 4.72 -23.28 13.14
CA GLY A 285 5.91 -24.05 13.38
C GLY A 285 5.70 -25.58 13.32
N SER A 286 6.76 -26.36 13.19
CA SER A 286 6.73 -27.78 12.89
C SER A 286 5.95 -28.65 13.90
N GLU A 287 5.88 -28.25 15.16
CA GLU A 287 5.10 -28.96 16.19
C GLU A 287 3.60 -28.66 16.07
N ASP A 288 3.22 -27.44 15.69
CA ASP A 288 1.85 -27.05 15.40
C ASP A 288 1.40 -27.47 13.99
N TYR A 289 2.37 -27.74 13.12
CA TYR A 289 2.14 -28.13 11.72
C TYR A 289 1.41 -29.46 11.59
N ALA A 290 1.67 -30.40 12.49
CA ALA A 290 0.98 -31.68 12.52
C ALA A 290 -0.51 -31.51 12.85
N GLN A 291 -0.86 -30.58 13.72
CA GLN A 291 -2.25 -30.29 14.09
C GLN A 291 -3.00 -29.53 12.99
N LEU A 292 -2.33 -28.59 12.33
CA LEU A 292 -2.89 -27.90 11.17
C LEU A 292 -3.04 -28.81 9.95
N THR A 293 -2.15 -29.79 9.80
CA THR A 293 -2.19 -30.76 8.71
C THR A 293 -3.50 -31.54 8.72
N ASP A 294 -3.98 -31.88 9.89
CA ASP A 294 -5.26 -32.62 10.05
C ASP A 294 -6.49 -31.72 9.82
N ILE A 295 -6.41 -30.43 10.11
CA ILE A 295 -7.54 -29.50 10.06
C ILE A 295 -7.73 -28.86 8.68
N HIS A 296 -6.63 -28.55 8.00
CA HIS A 296 -6.65 -27.83 6.72
C HIS A 296 -6.29 -28.67 5.50
N ASN A 297 -6.21 -30.01 5.61
CA ASN A 297 -5.55 -30.80 4.58
C ASN A 297 -4.19 -30.21 4.19
N ALA A 298 -3.34 -29.95 5.17
CA ALA A 298 -2.02 -29.36 4.98
C ALA A 298 -1.04 -30.24 4.15
N ASN A 299 -1.49 -31.40 3.72
CA ASN A 299 -0.99 -32.06 2.52
C ASN A 299 -1.40 -31.30 1.25
N THR A 300 -1.81 -30.02 1.37
CA THR A 300 -2.14 -29.23 0.22
C THR A 300 -0.88 -29.06 -0.65
N PRO A 301 -1.04 -29.07 -1.96
CA PRO A 301 0.04 -28.77 -2.89
C PRO A 301 0.79 -27.47 -2.55
N ALA A 302 0.10 -26.50 -1.96
CA ALA A 302 0.62 -25.18 -1.60
C ALA A 302 1.76 -25.19 -0.55
N GLU A 303 1.67 -26.01 0.47
CA GLU A 303 2.74 -26.08 1.51
C GLU A 303 3.95 -26.85 1.04
N ARG A 304 3.72 -27.91 0.24
CA ARG A 304 4.80 -28.60 -0.47
C ARG A 304 5.45 -27.65 -1.48
N GLU A 305 4.67 -26.83 -2.14
CA GLU A 305 5.13 -25.83 -3.10
C GLU A 305 5.95 -24.73 -2.39
N PHE A 306 5.51 -24.23 -1.23
CA PHE A 306 6.28 -23.27 -0.44
C PHE A 306 7.65 -23.85 -0.03
N SER A 307 7.69 -25.03 0.53
CA SER A 307 8.96 -25.70 0.91
C SER A 307 9.85 -25.97 -0.30
N ASN A 308 9.27 -26.29 -1.45
CA ASN A 308 10.01 -26.50 -2.70
C ASN A 308 10.48 -25.18 -3.30
N LEU A 309 9.69 -24.13 -3.26
CA LEU A 309 10.07 -22.77 -3.68
C LEU A 309 11.19 -22.23 -2.80
N GLU A 310 11.11 -22.41 -1.49
CA GLU A 310 12.17 -22.00 -0.58
C GLU A 310 13.49 -22.73 -0.87
N LYS A 311 13.44 -24.03 -1.13
CA LYS A 311 14.61 -24.82 -1.54
C LYS A 311 15.15 -24.39 -2.91
N SER A 312 14.27 -24.05 -3.85
CA SER A 312 14.62 -23.63 -5.21
C SER A 312 15.15 -22.19 -5.24
N ALA A 313 14.66 -21.33 -4.35
CA ALA A 313 15.06 -19.93 -4.25
C ALA A 313 16.45 -19.74 -3.62
N ARG A 314 17.03 -20.78 -3.00
CA ARG A 314 18.38 -20.76 -2.40
C ARG A 314 19.50 -20.80 -3.46
N ILE A 315 19.49 -19.86 -4.37
CA ILE A 315 20.59 -19.67 -5.33
C ILE A 315 21.51 -18.58 -4.78
N GLY A 316 22.40 -18.97 -3.86
CA GLY A 316 23.52 -18.13 -3.39
C GLY A 316 23.25 -17.21 -2.20
N THR A 317 21.99 -16.94 -1.83
CA THR A 317 21.58 -16.20 -0.63
C THR A 317 20.28 -16.76 -0.06
N GLU A 318 20.07 -16.67 1.26
CA GLU A 318 18.79 -17.07 1.85
C GLU A 318 17.66 -16.15 1.34
N PRO A 319 16.51 -16.71 0.90
CA PRO A 319 15.41 -15.91 0.42
C PRO A 319 14.75 -15.12 1.58
N ILE A 320 14.22 -13.94 1.27
CA ILE A 320 13.29 -13.25 2.17
C ILE A 320 11.95 -13.98 2.09
N VAL A 321 11.44 -14.41 3.24
CA VAL A 321 10.11 -15.01 3.36
C VAL A 321 9.16 -13.95 3.92
N ALA A 322 8.25 -13.48 3.11
CA ALA A 322 7.30 -12.43 3.47
C ALA A 322 5.90 -13.02 3.72
N MET A 323 5.34 -12.81 4.90
CA MET A 323 4.03 -13.33 5.32
C MET A 323 3.36 -12.48 6.39
N LEU A 324 2.06 -12.67 6.59
CA LEU A 324 1.27 -11.88 7.55
C LEU A 324 1.55 -12.20 9.01
N CYS A 325 1.73 -13.48 9.32
CA CYS A 325 1.88 -13.96 10.68
C CYS A 325 2.76 -15.20 10.70
N SER A 326 3.38 -15.48 11.84
CA SER A 326 4.12 -16.71 12.08
C SER A 326 3.96 -17.13 13.54
N ARG A 327 3.87 -18.43 13.80
CA ARG A 327 4.07 -19.04 15.13
C ARG A 327 5.52 -19.45 15.36
N GLN A 328 6.37 -19.23 14.36
CA GLN A 328 7.81 -19.54 14.39
C GLN A 328 8.61 -18.28 14.05
N PHE A 329 8.92 -17.48 15.06
CA PHE A 329 9.57 -16.19 14.88
C PHE A 329 11.11 -16.20 14.91
N SER A 330 11.73 -17.33 15.22
CA SER A 330 13.20 -17.47 15.27
C SER A 330 13.87 -17.58 13.90
N ARG A 331 13.15 -17.31 12.82
CA ARG A 331 13.63 -17.42 11.45
C ARG A 331 14.28 -16.10 11.00
N PRO A 332 15.59 -16.05 10.73
CA PRO A 332 16.30 -14.78 10.47
C PRO A 332 15.86 -14.08 9.17
N ASN A 333 15.40 -14.84 8.17
CA ASN A 333 14.96 -14.33 6.88
C ASN A 333 13.46 -14.06 6.79
N LEU A 334 12.74 -14.09 7.92
CA LEU A 334 11.29 -13.86 7.96
C LEU A 334 10.99 -12.36 8.03
N LEU A 335 10.20 -11.88 7.05
CA LEU A 335 9.58 -10.56 7.04
C LEU A 335 8.09 -10.70 7.37
N LEU A 336 7.68 -10.23 8.54
CA LEU A 336 6.26 -10.17 8.90
C LEU A 336 5.63 -8.94 8.24
N LEU A 337 4.61 -9.15 7.41
CA LEU A 337 3.97 -8.09 6.64
C LEU A 337 2.88 -7.36 7.43
N PRO A 338 2.62 -6.08 7.16
CA PRO A 338 1.37 -5.43 7.52
C PRO A 338 0.15 -6.21 6.99
N LEU A 339 -0.98 -6.16 7.72
CA LEU A 339 -2.11 -7.04 7.48
C LEU A 339 -3.05 -6.61 6.35
N ASP A 340 -3.11 -5.31 6.09
CA ASP A 340 -4.13 -4.73 5.21
C ASP A 340 -3.49 -3.72 4.26
N ASP A 341 -3.74 -3.90 2.96
CA ASP A 341 -3.13 -3.10 1.92
C ASP A 341 -3.63 -1.64 1.89
N ASP A 342 -4.90 -1.41 2.20
CA ASP A 342 -5.46 -0.05 2.27
C ASP A 342 -4.91 0.71 3.49
N ILE A 343 -4.79 0.04 4.62
CA ILE A 343 -4.15 0.60 5.83
C ILE A 343 -2.66 0.85 5.57
N PHE A 344 -1.97 -0.06 4.89
CA PHE A 344 -0.57 0.13 4.51
C PHE A 344 -0.38 1.36 3.62
N ASN A 345 -1.26 1.55 2.66
CA ASN A 345 -1.17 2.63 1.67
C ASN A 345 -1.58 3.99 2.21
N ARG A 346 -2.66 4.05 3.01
CA ARG A 346 -3.31 5.29 3.45
C ARG A 346 -3.17 5.60 4.95
N GLY A 347 -2.76 4.62 5.73
CA GLY A 347 -2.80 4.68 7.19
C GLY A 347 -4.20 4.41 7.78
N LEU A 348 -4.24 3.84 8.98
CA LEU A 348 -5.49 3.45 9.65
C LEU A 348 -6.41 4.64 9.91
N THR A 349 -5.87 5.78 10.31
CA THR A 349 -6.65 6.99 10.57
C THR A 349 -7.47 7.41 9.35
N ALA A 350 -6.87 7.42 8.16
CA ALA A 350 -7.55 7.76 6.90
C ALA A 350 -8.59 6.71 6.50
N VAL A 351 -8.32 5.43 6.77
CA VAL A 351 -9.27 4.33 6.49
C VAL A 351 -10.51 4.42 7.38
N LEU A 352 -10.34 4.78 8.66
CA LEU A 352 -11.45 4.86 9.63
C LEU A 352 -12.17 6.22 9.60
N GLN A 353 -11.60 7.27 9.01
CA GLN A 353 -12.17 8.62 8.97
C GLN A 353 -13.65 8.69 8.53
N PRO A 354 -14.13 7.89 7.54
CA PRO A 354 -15.54 7.93 7.14
C PRO A 354 -16.50 7.32 8.16
N ILE A 355 -15.99 6.63 9.18
CA ILE A 355 -16.80 5.89 10.14
C ILE A 355 -17.02 6.75 11.38
N HIS A 356 -18.29 7.01 11.72
CA HIS A 356 -18.64 7.75 12.93
C HIS A 356 -18.12 7.04 14.18
N GLN A 357 -17.38 7.75 15.01
CA GLN A 357 -16.88 7.27 16.31
C GLN A 357 -17.62 8.00 17.44
N PRO A 358 -18.49 7.31 18.19
CA PRO A 358 -19.18 7.89 19.34
C PRO A 358 -18.20 8.37 20.41
N HIS A 359 -18.60 9.37 21.21
CA HIS A 359 -17.86 9.74 22.41
C HIS A 359 -17.82 8.59 23.41
N TRP A 360 -16.83 8.57 24.28
CA TRP A 360 -16.66 7.47 25.27
C TRP A 360 -17.90 7.25 26.13
N GLU A 361 -18.54 8.33 26.54
CA GLU A 361 -19.72 8.37 27.40
C GLU A 361 -20.96 7.76 26.73
N ASP A 362 -21.02 7.83 25.39
CA ASP A 362 -22.16 7.31 24.61
C ASP A 362 -22.00 5.83 24.27
N ARG A 363 -20.82 5.24 24.54
CA ARG A 363 -20.55 3.82 24.26
C ARG A 363 -21.09 2.92 25.34
N LYS A 364 -21.59 1.77 24.94
CA LYS A 364 -22.10 0.72 25.83
C LYS A 364 -20.95 0.05 26.59
N PRO A 365 -21.01 -0.05 27.93
CA PRO A 365 -19.97 -0.70 28.73
C PRO A 365 -20.09 -2.23 28.67
N ILE A 366 -20.06 -2.78 27.47
CA ILE A 366 -20.27 -4.20 27.13
C ILE A 366 -19.11 -4.65 26.26
N ALA A 367 -18.60 -5.85 26.53
CA ALA A 367 -17.60 -6.49 25.68
C ALA A 367 -18.28 -7.08 24.43
N PHE A 368 -17.84 -6.64 23.26
CA PHE A 368 -18.51 -6.92 22.00
C PHE A 368 -17.62 -7.67 21.03
N TRP A 369 -18.22 -8.63 20.32
CA TRP A 369 -17.56 -9.29 19.19
C TRP A 369 -18.55 -9.80 18.16
N ARG A 370 -18.17 -9.62 16.90
CA ARG A 370 -18.81 -10.26 15.75
C ARG A 370 -17.72 -10.73 14.79
N GLY A 371 -17.80 -11.98 14.35
CA GLY A 371 -16.84 -12.55 13.41
C GLY A 371 -17.23 -13.93 12.93
N GLY A 372 -16.53 -14.44 11.93
CA GLY A 372 -16.71 -15.80 11.42
C GLY A 372 -16.13 -16.86 12.34
N SER A 373 -16.46 -18.11 12.06
CA SER A 373 -16.07 -19.30 12.83
C SER A 373 -14.67 -19.84 12.54
N SER A 374 -13.82 -19.06 11.84
CA SER A 374 -12.47 -19.50 11.47
C SER A 374 -11.60 -19.80 12.72
N GLY A 375 -10.67 -20.73 12.55
CA GLY A 375 -9.72 -21.16 13.57
C GLY A 375 -9.32 -22.61 13.37
N CYS A 376 -8.06 -22.91 13.70
CA CYS A 376 -7.44 -24.21 13.44
C CYS A 376 -7.68 -25.22 14.57
N GLU A 377 -7.91 -24.75 15.78
CA GLU A 377 -8.13 -25.60 16.95
C GLU A 377 -9.58 -26.09 17.02
N ARG A 378 -9.82 -27.17 17.79
CA ARG A 378 -11.17 -27.72 18.04
C ARG A 378 -11.38 -27.95 19.54
N PRO A 379 -12.27 -27.19 20.23
CA PRO A 379 -12.99 -26.02 19.71
C PRO A 379 -12.06 -24.82 19.45
N THR A 380 -12.42 -23.95 18.49
CA THR A 380 -11.64 -22.75 18.21
C THR A 380 -11.66 -21.79 19.40
N ILE A 381 -10.67 -20.90 19.50
CA ILE A 381 -10.67 -19.87 20.55
C ILE A 381 -11.96 -19.02 20.50
N ARG A 382 -12.49 -18.76 19.32
CA ARG A 382 -13.75 -18.02 19.11
C ARG A 382 -14.94 -18.77 19.69
N MET A 383 -15.03 -20.09 19.48
CA MET A 383 -16.06 -20.94 20.09
C MET A 383 -15.96 -20.89 21.60
N ARG A 384 -14.78 -21.10 22.18
CA ARG A 384 -14.56 -21.08 23.63
C ARG A 384 -14.96 -19.75 24.26
N VAL A 385 -14.64 -18.62 23.63
CA VAL A 385 -15.01 -17.28 24.11
C VAL A 385 -16.54 -17.08 24.04
N VAL A 386 -17.17 -17.44 22.91
CA VAL A 386 -18.63 -17.29 22.75
C VAL A 386 -19.37 -18.17 23.73
N ASP A 387 -18.97 -19.43 23.93
CA ASP A 387 -19.57 -20.33 24.89
C ASP A 387 -19.41 -19.81 26.32
N SER A 388 -18.23 -19.32 26.71
CA SER A 388 -17.95 -18.79 28.04
C SER A 388 -18.74 -17.53 28.38
N LEU A 389 -19.08 -16.72 27.38
CA LEU A 389 -19.77 -15.44 27.55
C LEU A 389 -21.24 -15.49 27.14
N GLN A 390 -21.79 -16.66 26.91
CA GLN A 390 -23.21 -16.81 26.63
C GLN A 390 -24.05 -16.36 27.84
N ASP A 391 -25.07 -15.54 27.56
CA ASP A 391 -26.06 -15.06 28.54
C ASP A 391 -25.49 -14.22 29.71
N VAL A 392 -24.27 -13.69 29.60
CA VAL A 392 -23.72 -12.74 30.59
C VAL A 392 -24.06 -11.28 30.23
N PRO A 393 -24.48 -10.46 31.20
CA PRO A 393 -25.02 -9.11 30.91
C PRO A 393 -23.96 -8.11 30.49
N TYR A 394 -22.69 -8.38 30.69
CA TYR A 394 -21.55 -7.51 30.33
C TYR A 394 -20.84 -7.91 29.01
N ALA A 395 -21.43 -8.85 28.27
CA ALA A 395 -20.89 -9.27 26.97
C ALA A 395 -21.99 -9.49 25.93
N ASP A 396 -21.69 -9.15 24.68
CA ASP A 396 -22.50 -9.46 23.50
C ASP A 396 -21.58 -10.00 22.39
N VAL A 397 -21.39 -11.31 22.39
CA VAL A 397 -20.47 -12.02 21.51
C VAL A 397 -21.23 -13.07 20.69
N LYS A 398 -21.19 -12.94 19.36
CA LYS A 398 -21.90 -13.86 18.46
C LYS A 398 -21.15 -14.02 17.14
N PHE A 399 -21.39 -15.17 16.51
CA PHE A 399 -20.89 -15.43 15.16
C PHE A 399 -21.69 -14.69 14.10
N THR A 400 -21.01 -14.33 13.00
CA THR A 400 -21.65 -13.85 11.78
C THR A 400 -21.71 -14.98 10.76
N PRO A 401 -22.72 -14.98 9.84
CA PRO A 401 -22.81 -16.00 8.80
C PRO A 401 -21.63 -15.91 7.81
N GLY A 402 -21.33 -17.02 7.16
CA GLY A 402 -20.26 -17.12 6.15
C GLY A 402 -18.89 -17.41 6.74
N GLY A 403 -18.84 -18.09 7.87
CA GLY A 403 -17.64 -18.71 8.42
C GLY A 403 -17.25 -19.99 7.69
N TRP A 404 -16.48 -20.83 8.35
CA TRP A 404 -16.08 -22.12 7.82
C TRP A 404 -17.21 -23.15 8.04
N PRO A 405 -17.73 -23.81 7.00
CA PRO A 405 -18.89 -24.69 7.09
C PRO A 405 -18.73 -25.81 8.16
N GLU A 406 -17.52 -26.35 8.27
CA GLU A 406 -17.17 -27.40 9.24
C GLU A 406 -17.23 -26.89 10.69
N ASN A 407 -16.83 -25.64 10.91
CA ASN A 407 -16.93 -24.97 12.20
C ASN A 407 -18.36 -24.55 12.48
N ASP A 408 -19.04 -23.97 11.50
CA ASP A 408 -20.44 -23.53 11.61
C ASP A 408 -21.37 -24.68 11.99
N ALA A 409 -21.07 -25.89 11.53
CA ALA A 409 -21.83 -27.10 11.88
C ALA A 409 -21.73 -27.51 13.36
N LEU A 410 -20.70 -27.08 14.06
CA LEU A 410 -20.46 -27.35 15.48
C LEU A 410 -21.07 -26.30 16.41
N ILE A 411 -21.52 -25.17 15.88
CA ILE A 411 -21.97 -24.00 16.64
C ILE A 411 -23.50 -23.97 16.69
N PRO A 412 -24.13 -23.84 17.89
CA PRO A 412 -25.56 -23.66 18.01
C PRO A 412 -26.07 -22.43 17.22
N LYS A 413 -27.18 -22.58 16.53
CA LYS A 413 -27.76 -21.48 15.71
C LYS A 413 -28.09 -20.23 16.53
N THR A 414 -28.36 -20.37 17.82
CA THR A 414 -28.63 -19.29 18.79
C THR A 414 -27.40 -18.37 18.98
N GLN A 415 -26.21 -18.86 18.66
CA GLN A 415 -24.97 -18.12 18.76
C GLN A 415 -24.62 -17.32 17.51
N PHE A 416 -25.47 -17.37 16.47
CA PHE A 416 -25.32 -16.58 15.24
C PHE A 416 -26.23 -15.36 15.24
N VAL A 417 -25.75 -14.27 14.62
CA VAL A 417 -26.62 -13.17 14.16
C VAL A 417 -27.10 -13.46 12.75
N SER A 418 -28.20 -12.82 12.32
CA SER A 418 -28.79 -13.06 11.00
C SER A 418 -27.96 -12.48 9.84
N GLU A 419 -27.19 -11.43 10.11
CA GLU A 419 -26.46 -10.67 9.09
C GLU A 419 -25.06 -10.29 9.57
N ARG A 420 -24.19 -9.92 8.62
CA ARG A 420 -22.89 -9.34 8.94
C ARG A 420 -23.07 -7.99 9.66
N THR A 421 -22.16 -7.69 10.56
CA THR A 421 -22.18 -6.48 11.36
C THR A 421 -21.13 -5.50 10.85
N ASP A 422 -21.55 -4.27 10.56
CA ASP A 422 -20.67 -3.20 10.10
C ASP A 422 -19.70 -2.73 11.18
N LEU A 423 -18.57 -2.15 10.79
CA LEU A 423 -17.58 -1.59 11.72
C LEU A 423 -18.17 -0.52 12.63
N ALA A 424 -19.05 0.34 12.11
CA ALA A 424 -19.70 1.39 12.88
C ALA A 424 -20.47 0.83 14.11
N LYS A 425 -21.04 -0.35 13.96
CA LYS A 425 -21.74 -1.04 15.08
C LYS A 425 -20.79 -1.46 16.18
N HIS A 426 -19.59 -1.88 15.86
CA HIS A 426 -18.56 -2.23 16.84
C HIS A 426 -18.17 -1.00 17.68
N PHE A 427 -18.13 0.18 17.09
CA PHE A 427 -17.71 1.41 17.75
C PHE A 427 -18.74 1.94 18.78
N GLU A 428 -19.95 1.38 18.83
CA GLU A 428 -20.93 1.67 19.88
C GLU A 428 -20.55 1.06 21.26
N TYR A 429 -19.51 0.22 21.32
CA TYR A 429 -19.16 -0.55 22.51
C TYR A 429 -17.80 -0.10 23.07
N LYS A 430 -17.67 -0.08 24.40
CA LYS A 430 -16.42 0.32 25.08
C LYS A 430 -15.31 -0.71 24.94
N TYR A 431 -15.64 -2.01 24.84
CA TYR A 431 -14.65 -3.09 24.82
C TYR A 431 -14.89 -3.97 23.58
N ILE A 432 -13.87 -4.13 22.75
CA ILE A 432 -13.99 -4.92 21.52
C ILE A 432 -12.98 -6.06 21.57
N PHE A 433 -13.47 -7.29 21.41
CA PHE A 433 -12.60 -8.44 21.35
C PHE A 433 -11.82 -8.53 20.04
N ILE A 434 -10.56 -8.91 20.17
CA ILE A 434 -9.69 -9.37 19.11
C ILE A 434 -9.43 -10.86 19.37
N LEU A 435 -10.05 -11.72 18.56
CA LEU A 435 -9.95 -13.17 18.67
C LEU A 435 -9.25 -13.73 17.44
N ASP A 436 -8.19 -14.49 17.65
CA ASP A 436 -7.48 -15.15 16.56
C ASP A 436 -8.41 -16.04 15.72
N GLY A 437 -8.11 -16.15 14.43
CA GLY A 437 -8.68 -17.11 13.53
C GLY A 437 -7.69 -18.27 13.31
N ASN A 438 -7.33 -18.49 12.03
CA ASN A 438 -6.29 -19.45 11.69
C ASN A 438 -4.92 -18.98 12.20
N CYS A 439 -4.72 -17.67 12.15
CA CYS A 439 -3.53 -16.97 12.59
C CYS A 439 -4.00 -15.74 13.36
N ILE A 440 -3.80 -14.52 12.86
CA ILE A 440 -4.32 -13.30 13.47
C ILE A 440 -5.59 -12.82 12.76
N ALA A 441 -6.46 -12.13 13.47
CA ALA A 441 -7.67 -11.56 12.88
C ALA A 441 -7.40 -10.20 12.24
N SER A 442 -8.10 -9.85 11.17
CA SER A 442 -8.09 -8.49 10.58
C SER A 442 -8.44 -7.39 11.59
N ALA A 443 -9.19 -7.75 12.64
CA ALA A 443 -9.51 -6.88 13.76
C ALA A 443 -8.29 -6.36 14.53
N HIS A 444 -7.13 -7.01 14.44
CA HIS A 444 -5.90 -6.61 15.12
C HIS A 444 -5.42 -5.18 14.77
N GLN A 445 -5.86 -4.61 13.68
CA GLN A 445 -5.49 -3.22 13.33
C GLN A 445 -6.62 -2.24 13.67
N TRP A 446 -7.81 -2.42 13.09
CA TRP A 446 -8.84 -1.39 13.19
C TRP A 446 -9.39 -1.21 14.61
N VAL A 447 -9.36 -2.23 15.47
CA VAL A 447 -9.81 -2.09 16.88
C VAL A 447 -8.96 -1.07 17.64
N PHE A 448 -7.65 -1.01 17.39
CA PHE A 448 -6.79 -0.02 18.04
C PHE A 448 -7.14 1.42 17.65
N GLY A 449 -7.69 1.64 16.45
CA GLY A 449 -8.14 2.95 15.99
C GLY A 449 -9.60 3.28 16.27
N SER A 450 -10.34 2.37 16.90
CA SER A 450 -11.79 2.50 17.12
C SER A 450 -12.20 3.45 18.25
N GLY A 451 -11.27 3.78 19.16
CA GLY A 451 -11.58 4.48 20.40
C GLY A 451 -12.22 3.59 21.50
N SER A 452 -12.27 2.28 21.29
CA SER A 452 -12.65 1.27 22.27
C SER A 452 -11.41 0.59 22.85
N VAL A 453 -11.57 -0.11 23.97
CA VAL A 453 -10.49 -0.93 24.53
C VAL A 453 -10.33 -2.20 23.70
N PRO A 454 -9.16 -2.49 23.14
CA PRO A 454 -8.87 -3.78 22.55
C PRO A 454 -8.76 -4.85 23.65
N VAL A 455 -9.59 -5.88 23.59
CA VAL A 455 -9.53 -7.04 24.50
C VAL A 455 -9.01 -8.22 23.69
N MET A 456 -7.79 -8.64 23.95
CA MET A 456 -7.08 -9.57 23.07
C MET A 456 -7.01 -10.98 23.67
N VAL A 457 -7.46 -11.96 22.89
CA VAL A 457 -7.25 -13.40 23.17
C VAL A 457 -6.50 -13.97 21.97
N THR A 458 -5.19 -14.03 22.10
CA THR A 458 -4.30 -14.44 21.01
C THR A 458 -3.42 -15.59 21.44
N HIS A 459 -3.11 -16.48 20.49
CA HIS A 459 -2.20 -17.59 20.78
C HIS A 459 -0.82 -17.03 21.20
N PRO A 460 -0.23 -17.51 22.31
CA PRO A 460 1.01 -16.94 22.86
C PRO A 460 2.19 -16.96 21.87
N ASN A 461 2.24 -18.00 21.03
CA ASN A 461 3.30 -18.18 20.03
C ASN A 461 3.02 -17.46 18.69
N ASN A 462 1.88 -16.78 18.53
CA ASN A 462 1.65 -15.98 17.32
C ASN A 462 2.54 -14.76 17.32
N GLU A 463 3.29 -14.59 16.22
CA GLU A 463 4.10 -13.42 15.93
C GLU A 463 3.52 -12.69 14.70
N TYR A 464 3.40 -11.36 14.84
CA TYR A 464 2.96 -10.45 13.80
C TYR A 464 3.76 -9.15 13.91
N TRP A 465 3.84 -8.41 12.82
CA TRP A 465 4.81 -7.34 12.65
C TRP A 465 4.82 -6.28 13.76
N PHE A 466 3.68 -5.96 14.35
CA PHE A 466 3.58 -4.92 15.39
C PHE A 466 3.51 -5.45 16.83
N LYS A 467 3.53 -6.79 17.06
CA LYS A 467 3.44 -7.38 18.40
C LYS A 467 4.51 -6.84 19.35
N LYS A 468 5.74 -6.68 18.85
CA LYS A 468 6.88 -6.18 19.63
C LYS A 468 6.68 -4.77 20.19
N TYR A 469 5.74 -4.00 19.67
CA TYR A 469 5.42 -2.64 20.09
C TYR A 469 4.26 -2.55 21.08
N LEU A 470 3.51 -3.65 21.29
CA LEU A 470 2.36 -3.67 22.17
C LEU A 470 2.78 -3.81 23.65
N VAL A 471 2.13 -3.04 24.52
CA VAL A 471 2.32 -3.12 25.97
C VAL A 471 0.99 -3.49 26.62
N PRO A 472 0.92 -4.65 27.31
CA PRO A 472 -0.27 -5.08 28.02
C PRO A 472 -0.72 -4.07 29.06
N MET A 473 -2.02 -3.91 29.25
CA MET A 473 -2.67 -2.94 30.17
C MET A 473 -2.38 -1.48 29.89
N VAL A 474 -1.64 -1.19 28.80
CA VAL A 474 -1.39 0.17 28.29
C VAL A 474 -2.12 0.37 26.97
N HIS A 475 -1.92 -0.53 26.00
CA HIS A 475 -2.52 -0.44 24.67
C HIS A 475 -3.71 -1.40 24.50
N TYR A 476 -3.82 -2.44 25.31
CA TYR A 476 -4.86 -3.46 25.25
C TYR A 476 -4.98 -4.21 26.57
N VAL A 477 -6.09 -4.91 26.76
CA VAL A 477 -6.28 -5.84 27.89
C VAL A 477 -6.03 -7.26 27.40
N PRO A 478 -5.00 -7.95 27.89
CA PRO A 478 -4.74 -9.35 27.56
C PRO A 478 -5.66 -10.26 28.32
N ILE A 479 -6.18 -11.28 27.64
CA ILE A 479 -6.87 -12.43 28.23
C ILE A 479 -5.99 -13.66 28.04
N GLN A 480 -5.87 -14.48 29.09
CA GLN A 480 -5.15 -15.76 29.00
C GLN A 480 -5.78 -16.66 27.92
N TYR A 481 -4.95 -17.36 27.16
CA TYR A 481 -5.44 -18.17 26.05
C TYR A 481 -6.33 -19.36 26.51
N ASP A 482 -6.15 -19.81 27.74
CA ASP A 482 -7.03 -20.80 28.40
C ASP A 482 -8.36 -20.22 28.94
N LEU A 483 -8.54 -18.88 28.83
CA LEU A 483 -9.68 -18.09 29.28
C LEU A 483 -9.87 -18.03 30.82
N SER A 484 -8.87 -18.44 31.61
CA SER A 484 -8.96 -18.50 33.06
C SER A 484 -9.26 -17.14 33.72
N ASP A 485 -8.87 -16.03 33.12
CA ASP A 485 -9.07 -14.66 33.62
C ASP A 485 -10.13 -13.84 32.81
N LEU A 486 -10.85 -14.49 31.89
CA LEU A 486 -11.76 -13.81 30.96
C LEU A 486 -12.84 -12.98 31.66
N HIS A 487 -13.57 -13.58 32.56
CA HIS A 487 -14.66 -12.93 33.28
C HIS A 487 -14.14 -11.84 34.24
N GLU A 488 -13.06 -12.12 34.97
CA GLU A 488 -12.41 -11.15 35.84
C GLU A 488 -11.99 -9.89 35.13
N LYS A 489 -11.32 -10.04 33.98
CA LYS A 489 -10.83 -8.90 33.20
C LYS A 489 -11.95 -8.03 32.61
N ILE A 490 -13.04 -8.65 32.12
CA ILE A 490 -14.18 -7.88 31.62
C ILE A 490 -14.87 -7.13 32.76
N GLN A 491 -15.09 -7.78 33.89
CA GLN A 491 -15.70 -7.17 35.09
C GLN A 491 -14.81 -6.04 35.62
N TRP A 492 -13.47 -6.21 35.58
CA TRP A 492 -12.52 -5.18 35.93
C TRP A 492 -12.66 -3.96 35.02
N LEU A 493 -12.79 -4.15 33.69
CA LEU A 493 -13.01 -3.05 32.74
C LEU A 493 -14.29 -2.27 33.06
N VAL A 494 -15.38 -2.97 33.36
CA VAL A 494 -16.66 -2.33 33.70
C VAL A 494 -16.55 -1.55 35.01
N ALA A 495 -15.83 -2.07 36.02
CA ALA A 495 -15.63 -1.43 37.31
C ALA A 495 -14.62 -0.28 37.32
N ASN A 496 -13.72 -0.21 36.32
CA ASN A 496 -12.63 0.77 36.26
C ASN A 496 -12.67 1.61 34.96
N ASP A 497 -13.79 2.31 34.74
CA ASP A 497 -14.09 3.02 33.50
C ASP A 497 -13.01 4.05 33.11
N ASP A 498 -12.45 4.79 34.07
CA ASP A 498 -11.38 5.78 33.80
C ASP A 498 -10.08 5.10 33.29
N GLN A 499 -9.73 3.93 33.85
CA GLN A 499 -8.55 3.18 33.41
C GLN A 499 -8.81 2.56 32.02
N ALA A 500 -10.03 2.04 31.80
CA ALA A 500 -10.45 1.51 30.51
C ALA A 500 -10.38 2.62 29.43
N ARG A 501 -10.88 3.82 29.74
CA ARG A 501 -10.78 5.00 28.85
C ARG A 501 -9.34 5.34 28.52
N LYS A 502 -8.45 5.32 29.50
CA LYS A 502 -7.02 5.58 29.30
C LYS A 502 -6.36 4.55 28.38
N ILE A 503 -6.71 3.27 28.54
CA ILE A 503 -6.23 2.21 27.64
C ILE A 503 -6.72 2.46 26.20
N ALA A 504 -8.01 2.79 26.03
CA ALA A 504 -8.57 3.12 24.71
C ALA A 504 -7.88 4.30 24.05
N GLN A 505 -7.60 5.38 24.81
CA GLN A 505 -6.86 6.55 24.32
C GLN A 505 -5.42 6.18 23.93
N ASN A 506 -4.73 5.37 24.71
CA ASN A 506 -3.39 4.89 24.39
C ASN A 506 -3.40 3.99 23.15
N ALA A 507 -4.41 3.12 22.99
CA ALA A 507 -4.60 2.33 21.79
C ALA A 507 -4.76 3.21 20.53
N MET A 508 -5.54 4.28 20.63
CA MET A 508 -5.70 5.24 19.53
C MET A 508 -4.39 5.96 19.18
N LYS A 509 -3.63 6.42 20.18
CA LYS A 509 -2.31 7.03 19.94
C LYS A 509 -1.35 6.04 19.28
N PHE A 510 -1.29 4.81 19.81
CA PHE A 510 -0.52 3.72 19.22
C PHE A 510 -0.90 3.50 17.75
N SER A 511 -2.19 3.44 17.43
CA SER A 511 -2.66 3.19 16.08
C SER A 511 -2.30 4.29 15.09
N ARG A 512 -2.37 5.56 15.52
CA ARG A 512 -1.99 6.71 14.68
C ARG A 512 -0.53 6.67 14.26
N THR A 513 0.34 6.19 15.14
CA THR A 513 1.77 6.08 14.87
C THR A 513 2.09 4.80 14.10
N ILE A 514 1.79 3.65 14.70
CA ILE A 514 2.24 2.34 14.21
C ILE A 514 1.53 1.92 12.92
N PHE A 515 0.24 2.24 12.80
CA PHE A 515 -0.53 1.95 11.60
C PHE A 515 -0.63 3.15 10.64
N SER A 516 0.27 4.14 10.76
CA SER A 516 0.48 5.13 9.70
C SER A 516 1.16 4.47 8.49
N SER A 517 0.89 4.97 7.30
CA SER A 517 1.52 4.48 6.07
C SER A 517 3.05 4.60 6.15
N GLU A 518 3.52 5.70 6.71
CA GLU A 518 4.93 6.06 6.84
C GLU A 518 5.69 5.09 7.76
N PHE A 519 5.11 4.79 8.95
CA PHE A 519 5.73 3.85 9.89
C PHE A 519 5.78 2.43 9.32
N GLN A 520 4.70 1.97 8.69
CA GLN A 520 4.66 0.64 8.08
C GLN A 520 5.71 0.50 6.97
N LYS A 521 5.93 1.53 6.16
CA LYS A 521 6.98 1.57 5.14
C LYS A 521 8.37 1.56 5.75
N ALA A 522 8.60 2.39 6.78
CA ALA A 522 9.87 2.40 7.51
C ALA A 522 10.18 1.04 8.16
N TYR A 523 9.16 0.39 8.74
CA TYR A 523 9.29 -0.96 9.27
C TYR A 523 9.74 -1.96 8.19
N VAL A 524 9.08 -1.97 7.03
CA VAL A 524 9.45 -2.87 5.92
C VAL A 524 10.88 -2.63 5.47
N GLU A 525 11.30 -1.39 5.31
CA GLU A 525 12.67 -1.05 4.92
C GLU A 525 13.70 -1.53 5.94
N SER A 526 13.45 -1.28 7.22
CA SER A 526 14.32 -1.72 8.32
C SER A 526 14.47 -3.25 8.37
N GLU A 527 13.36 -3.98 8.25
CA GLU A 527 13.39 -5.44 8.28
C GLU A 527 14.05 -6.05 7.03
N VAL A 528 13.81 -5.49 5.84
CA VAL A 528 14.52 -5.91 4.62
C VAL A 528 16.03 -5.69 4.77
N ASN A 529 16.46 -4.54 5.25
CA ASN A 529 17.86 -4.24 5.50
C ASN A 529 18.48 -5.24 6.51
N ARG A 530 17.76 -5.53 7.60
CA ARG A 530 18.19 -6.53 8.59
C ARG A 530 18.40 -7.91 7.96
N ILE A 531 17.43 -8.39 7.18
CA ILE A 531 17.47 -9.72 6.55
C ILE A 531 18.62 -9.83 5.54
N LEU A 532 18.89 -8.75 4.80
CA LEU A 532 19.94 -8.73 3.78
C LEU A 532 21.36 -8.54 4.36
N GLY A 533 21.50 -8.66 5.68
CA GLY A 533 22.80 -8.64 6.37
C GLY A 533 23.39 -7.25 6.55
N GLY A 534 22.55 -6.20 6.45
CA GLY A 534 22.91 -4.81 6.76
C GLY A 534 23.13 -4.55 8.27
N GLY A 535 22.86 -5.56 9.11
CA GLY A 535 22.80 -5.38 10.56
C GLY A 535 21.50 -4.67 11.00
N ASN A 536 21.23 -4.67 12.31
CA ASN A 536 20.19 -3.78 12.83
C ASN A 536 20.75 -2.35 12.85
N SER A 537 20.21 -1.47 12.03
CA SER A 537 20.49 -0.04 12.14
C SER A 537 20.12 0.44 13.54
N LEU A 538 21.07 1.03 14.25
CA LEU A 538 20.81 1.58 15.58
C LEU A 538 19.98 2.86 15.47
N LEU A 539 20.12 3.63 14.38
CA LEU A 539 19.28 4.78 14.05
C LEU A 539 17.83 4.35 13.90
N ASP A 540 17.54 3.32 13.07
CA ASP A 540 16.18 2.79 12.89
C ASP A 540 15.59 2.26 14.20
N ALA A 541 16.38 1.53 14.97
CA ALA A 541 15.91 1.01 16.26
C ALA A 541 15.55 2.15 17.24
N ARG A 542 16.35 3.21 17.27
CA ARG A 542 16.11 4.40 18.10
C ARG A 542 14.91 5.21 17.59
N PHE A 543 14.83 5.43 16.29
CA PHE A 543 13.68 6.06 15.65
C PHE A 543 12.37 5.34 16.02
N HIS A 544 12.28 4.01 15.81
CA HIS A 544 11.10 3.24 16.17
C HIS A 544 10.78 3.33 17.67
N THR A 545 11.80 3.34 18.54
CA THR A 545 11.60 3.52 19.98
C THR A 545 11.02 4.89 20.30
N LYS A 546 11.53 5.95 19.66
CA LYS A 546 11.02 7.33 19.85
C LYS A 546 9.57 7.48 19.37
N CYS A 547 9.19 6.83 18.29
CA CYS A 547 7.79 6.80 17.84
C CYS A 547 6.83 6.23 18.89
N LEU A 548 7.31 5.31 19.74
CA LEU A 548 6.50 4.62 20.75
C LEU A 548 6.40 5.37 22.08
N ILE A 549 7.39 6.18 22.39
CA ILE A 549 7.43 6.94 23.65
C ILE A 549 6.56 8.19 23.48
N PRO A 550 5.44 8.33 24.25
CA PRO A 550 4.60 9.51 24.15
C PRO A 550 5.39 10.79 24.39
N SER A 551 5.32 11.68 23.43
CA SER A 551 5.89 13.03 23.50
C SER A 551 5.01 14.00 22.70
N ASP A 552 5.39 15.24 22.62
CA ASP A 552 4.75 16.28 21.82
C ASP A 552 4.89 16.06 20.32
N ILE A 553 5.87 15.26 19.88
CA ILE A 553 6.21 15.05 18.46
C ILE A 553 6.15 13.58 18.01
N ASN A 554 6.00 12.61 18.91
CA ASN A 554 6.18 11.19 18.57
C ASN A 554 5.27 10.68 17.44
N GLU A 555 4.04 11.17 17.33
CA GLU A 555 3.10 10.79 16.27
C GLU A 555 3.53 11.36 14.89
N HIS A 556 4.35 12.40 14.84
CA HIS A 556 4.86 13.03 13.64
C HIS A 556 6.18 12.44 13.13
N LEU A 557 6.93 11.71 13.96
CA LEU A 557 8.24 11.17 13.58
C LEU A 557 8.20 10.30 12.30
N PRO A 558 7.18 9.45 12.07
CA PRO A 558 7.08 8.70 10.81
C PRO A 558 6.95 9.61 9.57
N ILE A 559 6.28 10.76 9.72
CA ILE A 559 6.12 11.75 8.64
C ILE A 559 7.44 12.45 8.38
N LEU A 560 8.14 12.92 9.44
CA LEU A 560 9.47 13.51 9.31
C LEU A 560 10.45 12.55 8.60
N TYR A 561 10.45 11.27 8.99
CA TYR A 561 11.20 10.22 8.28
C TYR A 561 10.85 10.17 6.80
N SER A 562 9.56 10.17 6.45
CA SER A 562 9.11 10.04 5.06
C SER A 562 9.52 11.24 4.19
N TYR A 563 9.57 12.44 4.76
CA TYR A 563 10.07 13.62 4.07
C TYR A 563 11.60 13.60 3.93
N ALA A 564 12.35 13.22 4.98
CA ALA A 564 13.79 13.06 4.91
C ALA A 564 14.23 12.04 3.86
N LYS A 565 13.47 10.95 3.68
CA LYS A 565 13.70 9.92 2.66
C LYS A 565 13.72 10.44 1.21
N ARG A 566 13.11 11.59 0.96
CA ARG A 566 13.06 12.25 -0.36
C ARG A 566 14.14 13.34 -0.51
N CYS A 567 15.01 13.46 0.48
CA CYS A 567 16.01 14.51 0.59
C CYS A 567 17.42 13.92 0.66
N SER A 568 18.40 14.75 0.31
CA SER A 568 19.81 14.46 0.56
C SER A 568 20.38 15.30 1.71
N SER A 569 19.71 16.39 2.05
CA SER A 569 20.15 17.30 3.12
C SER A 569 18.96 17.77 3.97
N VAL A 570 19.19 17.83 5.28
CA VAL A 570 18.23 18.29 6.28
C VAL A 570 18.92 19.28 7.22
N VAL A 571 18.25 20.40 7.50
CA VAL A 571 18.59 21.31 8.58
C VAL A 571 17.47 21.29 9.61
N GLU A 572 17.81 21.05 10.86
CA GLU A 572 16.90 21.01 12.00
C GLU A 572 17.22 22.18 12.94
N CYS A 573 16.25 23.05 13.18
CA CYS A 573 16.31 24.19 14.09
C CYS A 573 15.46 23.90 15.32
N GLY A 574 16.11 23.70 16.48
CA GLY A 574 15.51 23.20 17.71
C GLY A 574 15.64 21.67 17.80
N VAL A 575 16.46 21.19 18.73
CA VAL A 575 16.90 19.77 18.76
C VAL A 575 16.56 19.08 20.07
N LEU A 576 16.73 19.75 21.19
CA LEU A 576 16.49 19.36 22.58
C LEU A 576 16.72 17.87 22.90
N GLU A 577 15.76 16.98 22.57
CA GLU A 577 15.73 15.56 22.94
C GLU A 577 16.22 14.62 21.82
N VAL A 578 16.70 15.15 20.71
CA VAL A 578 17.08 14.44 19.47
C VAL A 578 16.00 13.49 18.93
N SER A 579 14.73 13.75 19.22
CA SER A 579 13.64 12.86 18.82
C SER A 579 13.39 12.92 17.31
N SER A 580 13.17 14.12 16.78
CA SER A 580 13.08 14.44 15.35
C SER A 580 14.36 14.09 14.59
N SER A 581 15.52 14.33 15.23
CA SER A 581 16.85 14.05 14.67
C SER A 581 17.01 12.56 14.30
N TYR A 582 16.49 11.62 15.13
CA TYR A 582 16.49 10.19 14.80
C TYR A 582 15.61 9.88 13.57
N ALA A 583 14.48 10.54 13.40
CA ALA A 583 13.64 10.35 12.22
C ALA A 583 14.35 10.85 10.95
N PHE A 584 15.00 12.01 11.00
CA PHE A 584 15.76 12.54 9.87
C PHE A 584 16.97 11.67 9.53
N ALA A 585 17.76 11.27 10.53
CA ALA A 585 18.92 10.42 10.31
C ALA A 585 18.54 9.06 9.71
N SER A 586 17.51 8.40 10.25
CA SER A 586 16.98 7.16 9.68
C SER A 586 16.47 7.33 8.24
N GLY A 587 15.80 8.45 7.96
CA GLY A 587 15.34 8.76 6.60
C GLY A 587 16.47 8.94 5.59
N LEU A 588 17.64 9.40 6.03
CA LEU A 588 18.81 9.63 5.20
C LEU A 588 19.69 8.37 4.98
N ILE A 589 19.42 7.26 5.69
CA ILE A 589 20.19 6.02 5.52
C ILE A 589 20.19 5.57 4.05
N GLY A 590 21.37 5.29 3.52
CA GLY A 590 21.58 4.85 2.13
C GLY A 590 21.52 5.96 1.09
N THR A 591 21.27 7.22 1.48
CA THR A 591 21.29 8.36 0.56
C THR A 591 22.74 8.81 0.30
N PRO A 592 23.20 8.86 -0.96
CA PRO A 592 24.54 9.35 -1.28
C PRO A 592 24.70 10.84 -0.93
N ASN A 593 25.86 11.22 -0.42
CA ASN A 593 26.20 12.59 -0.04
C ASN A 593 25.18 13.23 0.92
N ASN A 594 24.64 12.42 1.84
CA ASN A 594 23.68 12.89 2.83
C ASN A 594 24.31 13.92 3.78
N SER A 595 23.47 14.83 4.31
CA SER A 595 23.88 15.74 5.39
C SER A 595 22.70 16.04 6.32
N LEU A 596 23.00 16.07 7.63
CA LEU A 596 22.06 16.45 8.67
C LEU A 596 22.72 17.51 9.56
N THR A 597 22.21 18.72 9.52
CA THR A 597 22.73 19.81 10.37
C THR A 597 21.71 20.14 11.45
N LEU A 598 22.13 20.02 12.69
CA LEU A 598 21.35 20.31 13.90
C LEU A 598 21.77 21.67 14.45
N ILE A 599 20.82 22.55 14.73
CA ILE A 599 21.09 23.89 15.25
C ILE A 599 20.28 24.11 16.51
N ASP A 600 20.96 24.35 17.63
CA ASP A 600 20.31 24.66 18.91
C ASP A 600 21.21 25.54 19.78
N PRO A 601 20.68 26.58 20.45
CA PRO A 601 21.43 27.36 21.42
C PRO A 601 21.66 26.64 22.76
N LEU A 602 21.15 25.43 22.92
CA LEU A 602 21.34 24.60 24.11
C LEU A 602 22.08 23.31 23.69
N LEU A 603 23.10 22.95 24.46
CA LEU A 603 23.82 21.69 24.26
C LEU A 603 23.22 20.61 25.17
N SER A 604 22.47 19.68 24.56
CA SER A 604 21.98 18.49 25.27
C SER A 604 23.04 17.38 25.32
N GLU A 605 23.12 16.67 26.44
CA GLU A 605 24.00 15.50 26.63
C GLU A 605 23.67 14.35 25.63
N LYS A 606 22.51 14.40 24.94
CA LYS A 606 22.04 13.40 23.98
C LYS A 606 22.64 13.60 22.59
N ILE A 607 23.20 14.76 22.29
CA ILE A 607 23.70 15.13 20.96
C ILE A 607 24.94 14.31 20.60
N GLU A 608 25.93 14.26 21.50
CA GLU A 608 27.17 13.54 21.21
C GLU A 608 26.94 12.05 20.96
N PRO A 609 26.18 11.29 21.80
CA PRO A 609 25.82 9.91 21.50
C PRO A 609 25.06 9.72 20.19
N PHE A 610 24.19 10.68 19.81
CA PHE A 610 23.47 10.65 18.55
C PHE A 610 24.44 10.80 17.36
N LEU A 611 25.33 11.79 17.40
CA LEU A 611 26.34 12.01 16.34
C LEU A 611 27.26 10.80 16.16
N ASP A 612 27.64 10.14 17.27
CA ASP A 612 28.40 8.90 17.24
C ASP A 612 27.69 7.77 16.47
N ILE A 613 26.37 7.63 16.68
CA ILE A 613 25.58 6.64 15.95
C ILE A 613 25.48 7.03 14.48
N CYS A 614 25.23 8.29 14.16
CA CYS A 614 25.20 8.80 12.79
C CYS A 614 26.48 8.48 12.04
N ASN A 615 27.65 8.76 12.66
CA ASN A 615 28.95 8.50 12.06
C ASN A 615 29.16 7.00 11.78
N ARG A 616 28.77 6.10 12.70
CA ARG A 616 28.87 4.65 12.50
C ARG A 616 28.01 4.12 11.35
N GLU A 617 26.91 4.81 11.07
CA GLU A 617 25.94 4.44 10.02
C GLU A 617 26.09 5.29 8.75
N ASN A 618 27.20 6.01 8.61
CA ASN A 618 27.57 6.82 7.45
C ASN A 618 26.56 7.96 7.18
N ILE A 619 26.01 8.54 8.23
CA ILE A 619 25.25 9.80 8.15
C ILE A 619 26.20 10.94 8.49
N ASN A 620 26.36 11.87 7.56
CA ASN A 620 27.15 13.10 7.77
C ASN A 620 26.34 14.09 8.60
N ALA A 621 26.38 13.93 9.92
CA ALA A 621 25.66 14.76 10.87
C ALA A 621 26.60 15.74 11.59
N ALA A 622 26.14 16.96 11.78
CA ALA A 622 26.86 18.01 12.51
C ALA A 622 25.91 18.78 13.44
N PHE A 623 26.43 19.24 14.58
CA PHE A 623 25.71 20.11 15.51
C PHE A 623 26.35 21.48 15.57
N LEU A 624 25.52 22.51 15.40
CA LEU A 624 25.92 23.91 15.54
C LEU A 624 25.33 24.49 16.85
N TYR A 625 26.20 24.81 17.81
CA TYR A 625 25.81 25.45 19.04
C TYR A 625 25.61 26.95 18.80
N ALA A 626 24.41 27.31 18.34
CA ALA A 626 24.06 28.68 17.94
C ALA A 626 22.53 28.87 17.89
N ARG A 627 22.09 30.12 17.87
CA ARG A 627 20.73 30.46 17.48
C ARG A 627 20.64 30.36 15.97
N ASN A 628 19.57 29.78 15.46
CA ASN A 628 19.37 29.57 14.03
C ASN A 628 19.30 30.88 13.21
N LEU A 629 18.88 32.00 13.84
CA LEU A 629 18.90 33.33 13.22
C LEU A 629 20.29 33.96 13.15
N ASP A 630 21.26 33.47 13.93
CA ASP A 630 22.64 33.92 13.94
C ASP A 630 23.55 33.10 13.01
N CYS A 631 23.02 32.02 12.42
CA CYS A 631 23.72 31.20 11.45
C CYS A 631 23.54 31.71 10.02
N GLU A 632 24.57 31.64 9.19
CA GLU A 632 24.40 31.80 7.77
C GLU A 632 23.52 30.66 7.22
N PRO A 633 22.50 30.96 6.40
CA PRO A 633 21.62 29.93 5.87
C PRO A 633 22.37 28.88 5.04
N ILE A 634 22.17 27.61 5.40
CA ILE A 634 22.77 26.46 4.75
C ILE A 634 21.84 25.96 3.66
N GLU A 635 22.35 25.77 2.45
CA GLU A 635 21.59 25.21 1.34
C GLU A 635 21.14 23.78 1.69
N THR A 636 19.84 23.52 1.69
CA THR A 636 19.27 22.25 2.12
C THR A 636 18.04 21.87 1.31
N ASP A 637 17.74 20.56 1.24
CA ASP A 637 16.50 20.06 0.68
C ASP A 637 15.31 20.27 1.62
N LEU A 638 15.53 20.09 2.93
CA LEU A 638 14.52 20.16 3.96
C LEU A 638 14.99 21.01 5.14
N LEU A 639 14.15 21.92 5.55
CA LEU A 639 14.28 22.67 6.80
C LEU A 639 13.18 22.25 7.76
N PHE A 640 13.54 21.87 8.98
CA PHE A 640 12.60 21.63 10.08
C PHE A 640 12.76 22.70 11.13
N ILE A 641 11.65 23.31 11.53
CA ILE A 641 11.60 24.39 12.54
C ILE A 641 10.77 23.92 13.73
N ASP A 642 11.44 23.75 14.85
CA ASP A 642 10.90 23.35 16.15
C ASP A 642 11.58 24.15 17.27
N SER A 643 11.68 25.46 17.06
CA SER A 643 12.38 26.41 17.92
C SER A 643 11.41 27.11 18.86
N TRP A 644 11.55 28.41 19.12
CA TRP A 644 10.63 29.16 19.95
C TRP A 644 9.32 29.50 19.21
N HIS A 645 8.21 28.97 19.68
CA HIS A 645 6.91 28.99 19.00
C HIS A 645 6.12 30.27 19.21
N VAL A 646 6.69 31.40 18.74
CA VAL A 646 6.05 32.71 18.71
C VAL A 646 6.13 33.30 17.30
N TYR A 647 5.16 34.14 16.96
CA TYR A 647 5.13 34.83 15.65
C TYR A 647 6.45 35.55 15.35
N ALA A 648 7.00 36.25 16.38
CA ALA A 648 8.24 37.01 16.25
C ALA A 648 9.43 36.19 15.74
N GLN A 649 9.56 34.97 16.25
CA GLN A 649 10.65 34.05 15.91
C GLN A 649 10.40 33.44 14.52
N LEU A 650 9.26 32.78 14.35
CA LEU A 650 8.96 32.03 13.10
C LEU A 650 8.96 32.95 11.87
N LYS A 651 8.39 34.16 11.96
CA LYS A 651 8.42 35.12 10.85
C LYS A 651 9.85 35.42 10.39
N ARG A 652 10.77 35.57 11.33
CA ARG A 652 12.18 35.86 11.02
C ARG A 652 12.91 34.64 10.50
N GLU A 653 12.62 33.46 11.02
CA GLU A 653 13.18 32.18 10.54
C GLU A 653 12.76 31.91 9.09
N LEU A 654 11.47 32.04 8.79
CA LEU A 654 10.99 31.87 7.41
C LEU A 654 11.65 32.86 6.46
N ALA A 655 11.73 34.14 6.82
CA ALA A 655 12.39 35.15 6.01
C ALA A 655 13.89 34.89 5.82
N HIS A 656 14.55 34.34 6.84
CA HIS A 656 15.99 34.08 6.83
C HIS A 656 16.37 32.84 6.01
N TRP A 657 15.61 31.74 6.17
CA TRP A 657 15.97 30.42 5.67
C TRP A 657 15.36 30.05 4.31
N HIS A 658 14.15 30.53 3.95
CA HIS A 658 13.37 29.99 2.82
C HIS A 658 14.11 29.96 1.49
N SER A 659 14.99 30.94 1.24
CA SER A 659 15.74 31.03 -0.02
C SER A 659 16.77 29.92 -0.21
N SER A 660 17.27 29.37 0.91
CA SER A 660 18.27 28.27 0.95
C SER A 660 17.63 26.89 0.94
N VAL A 661 16.29 26.80 1.03
CA VAL A 661 15.57 25.53 1.07
C VAL A 661 15.04 25.15 -0.32
N LYS A 662 15.36 23.94 -0.77
CA LYS A 662 15.04 23.48 -2.13
C LYS A 662 13.67 22.83 -2.26
N LYS A 663 13.20 22.10 -1.22
CA LYS A 663 12.01 21.27 -1.37
C LYS A 663 10.95 21.50 -0.29
N TYR A 664 11.32 21.40 0.99
CA TYR A 664 10.34 21.34 2.07
C TYR A 664 10.73 22.23 3.26
N ILE A 665 9.72 22.91 3.84
CA ILE A 665 9.80 23.52 5.18
C ILE A 665 8.73 22.84 6.04
N LEU A 666 9.17 22.21 7.14
CA LEU A 666 8.30 21.56 8.12
C LEU A 666 8.34 22.36 9.41
N ILE A 667 7.18 22.65 9.98
CA ILE A 667 7.04 23.51 11.17
C ILE A 667 6.20 22.77 12.20
N HIS A 668 6.74 22.60 13.41
CA HIS A 668 6.06 21.93 14.51
C HIS A 668 5.26 22.92 15.38
N ASP A 669 4.47 22.39 16.33
CA ASP A 669 3.62 23.13 17.29
C ASP A 669 2.57 24.08 16.66
N THR A 670 2.22 23.85 15.39
CA THR A 670 1.34 24.71 14.59
C THR A 670 -0.12 24.70 15.02
N THR A 671 -0.51 23.84 15.94
CA THR A 671 -1.87 23.80 16.51
C THR A 671 -1.90 24.29 17.96
N VAL A 672 -0.95 23.85 18.77
CA VAL A 672 -0.93 24.24 20.20
C VAL A 672 -0.61 25.74 20.37
N ASP A 673 0.28 26.28 19.55
CA ASP A 673 0.69 27.68 19.54
C ASP A 673 0.15 28.44 18.29
N GLU A 674 -1.04 28.06 17.80
CA GLU A 674 -1.65 28.59 16.58
C GLU A 674 -1.86 30.11 16.63
N TRP A 675 -2.59 30.61 17.62
CA TRP A 675 -3.00 32.00 17.73
C TRP A 675 -2.33 32.76 18.85
N TYR A 676 -1.95 32.07 19.91
CA TYR A 676 -1.22 32.62 21.07
C TYR A 676 0.10 31.87 21.17
N GLY A 677 1.20 32.63 21.23
CA GLY A 677 2.54 32.05 21.28
C GLY A 677 2.83 31.25 22.54
N GLU A 678 3.82 30.39 22.48
CA GLU A 678 4.34 29.60 23.59
C GLU A 678 4.57 30.41 24.87
N SER A 679 5.04 31.66 24.74
CA SER A 679 5.26 32.55 25.85
C SER A 679 3.99 32.87 26.64
N VAL A 680 2.84 32.96 25.97
CA VAL A 680 1.53 33.14 26.62
C VAL A 680 1.08 31.82 27.26
N ARG A 681 1.22 30.72 26.58
CA ARG A 681 0.88 29.38 27.08
C ARG A 681 1.68 29.02 28.33
N GLY A 682 2.98 29.35 28.31
CA GLY A 682 3.92 29.10 29.43
C GLY A 682 3.89 30.18 30.54
N ASN A 683 3.03 31.20 30.48
CA ASN A 683 3.02 32.33 31.40
C ASN A 683 4.40 33.04 31.54
N ALA A 684 5.18 33.11 30.48
CA ALA A 684 6.48 33.76 30.48
C ALA A 684 6.35 35.29 30.48
N ASP A 685 7.33 35.98 31.03
CA ASP A 685 7.39 37.45 31.00
C ASP A 685 7.80 37.95 29.59
N ALA A 686 6.79 38.22 28.76
CA ALA A 686 7.00 38.73 27.40
C ALA A 686 7.74 40.07 27.36
N GLN A 687 7.70 40.87 28.42
CA GLN A 687 8.46 42.12 28.56
C GLN A 687 9.95 41.81 28.75
N GLN A 688 10.28 40.85 29.59
CA GLN A 688 11.65 40.38 29.77
C GLN A 688 12.19 39.77 28.46
N GLN A 689 11.44 38.89 27.85
CA GLN A 689 11.79 38.27 26.56
C GLN A 689 12.02 39.32 25.46
N SER A 690 11.19 40.38 25.43
CA SER A 690 11.35 41.51 24.53
C SER A 690 12.68 42.29 24.77
N ARG A 691 13.07 42.48 26.03
CA ARG A 691 14.37 43.09 26.34
C ARG A 691 15.57 42.24 25.94
N GLU A 692 15.45 40.94 26.07
CA GLU A 692 16.51 39.97 25.74
C GLU A 692 16.68 39.74 24.22
N THR A 693 15.59 39.77 23.48
CA THR A 693 15.60 39.44 22.04
C THR A 693 15.50 40.66 21.12
N GLY A 694 15.00 41.79 21.66
CA GLY A 694 14.65 42.95 20.84
C GLY A 694 13.34 42.80 20.06
N PHE A 695 12.60 41.73 20.26
CA PHE A 695 11.34 41.52 19.54
C PHE A 695 10.19 42.28 20.25
N PRO A 696 9.21 42.81 19.48
CA PRO A 696 8.05 43.46 20.06
C PRO A 696 7.22 42.50 20.93
N VAL A 697 6.77 42.97 22.10
CA VAL A 697 5.92 42.16 23.01
C VAL A 697 4.69 41.63 22.31
N SER A 698 4.05 42.42 21.45
CA SER A 698 2.87 42.02 20.69
C SER A 698 3.16 40.88 19.69
N GLU A 699 4.37 40.78 19.16
CA GLU A 699 4.80 39.70 18.30
C GLU A 699 5.19 38.45 19.09
N ILE A 700 5.72 38.60 20.31
CA ILE A 700 6.05 37.50 21.22
C ILE A 700 4.77 36.81 21.74
N GLN A 701 3.73 37.57 21.98
CA GLN A 701 2.44 37.04 22.44
C GLN A 701 1.60 36.42 21.37
N LYS A 702 1.88 36.74 20.10
CA LYS A 702 1.15 36.23 18.94
C LYS A 702 1.66 34.84 18.56
N GLY A 703 0.73 33.93 18.19
CA GLY A 703 1.05 32.56 17.76
C GLY A 703 1.65 32.49 16.37
N ILE A 704 2.06 31.29 15.99
CA ILE A 704 2.88 31.05 14.81
C ILE A 704 2.08 30.96 13.50
N TRP A 705 0.79 30.65 13.54
CA TRP A 705 -0.04 30.49 12.33
C TRP A 705 -0.11 31.76 11.47
N PRO A 706 -0.27 32.96 12.01
CA PRO A 706 -0.21 34.18 11.23
C PRO A 706 1.12 34.42 10.50
N ALA A 707 2.26 33.93 11.03
CA ALA A 707 3.53 34.03 10.35
C ALA A 707 3.58 33.12 9.11
N ILE A 708 2.99 31.92 9.20
CA ILE A 708 2.88 30.98 8.09
C ILE A 708 1.98 31.54 6.98
N THR A 709 0.83 32.10 7.34
CA THR A 709 -0.11 32.66 6.36
C THR A 709 0.46 33.87 5.64
N GLU A 710 1.07 34.81 6.39
CA GLU A 710 1.76 35.98 5.82
C GLU A 710 2.91 35.56 4.90
N PHE A 711 3.66 34.51 5.25
CA PHE A 711 4.74 34.00 4.44
C PHE A 711 4.22 33.42 3.11
N LEU A 712 3.17 32.60 3.13
CA LEU A 712 2.58 32.03 1.92
C LEU A 712 1.97 33.08 0.99
N GLU A 713 1.42 34.18 1.53
CA GLU A 713 0.94 35.29 0.73
C GLU A 713 2.06 36.06 0.01
N GLN A 714 3.25 36.14 0.62
CA GLN A 714 4.41 36.87 0.11
C GLN A 714 5.31 36.03 -0.80
N HIS A 715 5.24 34.71 -0.67
CA HIS A 715 6.12 33.74 -1.31
C HIS A 715 5.31 32.69 -2.10
N PRO A 716 4.81 33.03 -3.32
CA PRO A 716 3.99 32.14 -4.14
C PRO A 716 4.75 30.89 -4.64
N GLU A 717 6.08 30.87 -4.53
CA GLU A 717 6.89 29.67 -4.75
C GLU A 717 6.76 28.61 -3.66
N TRP A 718 6.02 28.89 -2.58
CA TRP A 718 5.69 27.95 -1.51
C TRP A 718 4.20 27.69 -1.44
N GLN A 719 3.82 26.46 -1.16
CA GLN A 719 2.42 26.07 -0.95
C GLN A 719 2.26 25.21 0.30
N LEU A 720 1.14 25.35 0.97
CA LEU A 720 0.73 24.46 2.06
C LEU A 720 0.39 23.08 1.49
N THR A 721 1.14 22.07 1.86
CA THR A 721 0.95 20.69 1.37
C THR A 721 0.17 19.85 2.37
N GLU A 722 0.54 19.93 3.65
CA GLU A 722 -0.11 19.16 4.72
C GLU A 722 -0.24 20.03 5.97
N ARG A 723 -1.35 19.81 6.70
CA ARG A 723 -1.56 20.37 8.03
C ARG A 723 -2.15 19.29 8.94
N LEU A 724 -1.38 18.85 9.89
CA LEU A 724 -1.77 17.87 10.89
C LEU A 724 -2.05 18.59 12.22
N THR A 725 -3.17 18.27 12.84
CA THR A 725 -3.64 19.00 14.04
C THR A 725 -3.47 18.22 15.33
N ASN A 726 -3.10 16.93 15.24
CA ASN A 726 -2.76 16.09 16.39
C ASN A 726 -1.35 16.40 16.90
N ASN A 727 -1.01 15.90 18.07
CA ASN A 727 0.35 15.92 18.67
C ASN A 727 1.04 17.31 18.53
N ASN A 728 0.35 18.35 19.01
CA ASN A 728 0.70 19.77 18.96
C ASN A 728 0.61 20.42 17.56
N GLY A 729 0.54 19.65 16.49
CA GLY A 729 0.42 20.14 15.12
C GLY A 729 1.73 20.16 14.34
N LEU A 730 1.65 19.72 13.09
CA LEU A 730 2.74 19.78 12.11
C LEU A 730 2.22 20.37 10.80
N THR A 731 2.91 21.37 10.29
CA THR A 731 2.62 21.99 9.00
C THR A 731 3.76 21.75 8.03
N VAL A 732 3.43 21.35 6.80
CA VAL A 732 4.38 21.10 5.72
C VAL A 732 4.15 22.08 4.59
N LEU A 733 5.17 22.82 4.24
CA LEU A 733 5.23 23.66 3.05
C LEU A 733 6.15 23.00 2.01
N SER A 734 5.69 22.96 0.75
CA SER A 734 6.50 22.46 -0.36
C SER A 734 6.79 23.58 -1.35
N ARG A 735 8.00 23.57 -1.91
CA ARG A 735 8.37 24.51 -2.96
C ARG A 735 7.74 24.09 -4.28
N VAL A 736 7.06 25.02 -4.93
CA VAL A 736 6.51 24.82 -6.27
C VAL A 736 7.65 25.08 -7.25
N GLY A 737 8.11 24.03 -7.94
CA GLY A 737 9.24 24.04 -8.86
C GLY A 737 8.86 24.43 -10.26
#